data_f22e5c5b932ca0ffc987a301c4d6d2e9
#
_entry.id   f22e5c5b932ca0ffc987a301c4d6d2e9
#
_cell.length_a   1.000
_cell.length_b   1.000
_cell.length_c   1.000
_cell.angle_alpha   90.00
_cell.angle_beta   90.00
_cell.angle_gamma   90.00
#
_symmetry.space_group_name_H-M   'P 1'
#
loop_
_entity.id
_entity.type
_entity.pdbx_description
1 polymer ?
#
loop_
_entity_poly.entity_id
_entity_poly.type
_entity_poly.pdbx_seq_one_letter_code
_entity_poly.pdbx_strand_id
1 'polypeptide(L)'
;MGAENSVNNKNTNQSLTTLEHGLEQRRTISQKVRNSIVICLNTNTDVKNKDWQRTIAELKHTVHNCVTFSDNDQCIEFTQTLDDLKACVVIFGSVGQQFLSRIHNISQVDSIFIFCNNKQRYESLTKVWSKIKGIFTDTTLICEALKQTIQHCEQNALPLSFIPSTKNLDQLDISFVYTHFLKEIILTSHFGDENIKEFTAYCRELFADNEEELIDVKEFENKYRQETPIWWYKKHCFINPMLNCALRSMNGNLLTRMGFFIADLHQQIEQSKSNSSSSTNFKVYYGQGLTKNDFEQLKKSRDGLISFNNFLLTNKNLTGSLNFAEDISARSDLVGIMFVMNIDPSQSSNYSEIKDEILFSIGTIFRINDIKRLTSSNRLQEVHLSLINEKDKDHIALMNYIRQENNSEKDGWYRFGAVLIKMNRLDKAEQVYQLLLEETKDMNKKASIYEQLGWIEYKREKYSEAIIFYEKALIIYQQNPAINQLDLANLYYSIATAYSKIENSSKALLSHKEALKIREQLLPSDHLDLAKSYGNIGLLYVDANDSPTALSYFEKEFAINQKFLPPNHPDLVVALMDIGVLSYNTDNCTKALASFEKALEIRQKILPDNDLGLVESYNNIGLVYNRMSDQPKALLNHEKALAIREKVLPKNHPDFGESYNNIGVTYENMNNHTKACSFLERAIEVGLCSLSADDPILQLRKDNLERVKEKL
;
A
#
# COMPACT_ATOMS: atom_id res chain seq x y z
N MET A 1 4.81 -61.48 2.58
CA MET A 1 4.59 -60.68 3.80
C MET A 1 5.53 -59.49 3.82
N GLY A 2 5.59 -58.69 2.75
CA GLY A 2 6.49 -57.52 2.66
C GLY A 2 5.93 -56.31 1.91
N ALA A 3 4.66 -56.38 1.44
CA ALA A 3 4.08 -55.31 0.61
C ALA A 3 2.90 -54.57 1.29
N GLU A 4 2.33 -55.06 2.37
CA GLU A 4 1.19 -54.44 3.04
C GLU A 4 1.58 -53.37 4.10
N ASN A 5 2.82 -53.39 4.60
CA ASN A 5 3.27 -52.39 5.60
C ASN A 5 3.78 -51.06 5.01
N SER A 6 3.94 -50.93 3.68
CA SER A 6 4.43 -49.69 3.06
C SER A 6 3.30 -48.77 2.62
N VAL A 7 2.07 -49.26 2.45
CA VAL A 7 0.91 -48.47 2.02
C VAL A 7 0.26 -47.75 3.21
N ASN A 8 0.23 -48.39 4.39
CA ASN A 8 -0.34 -47.76 5.60
C ASN A 8 0.52 -46.63 6.19
N ASN A 9 1.85 -46.66 5.99
CA ASN A 9 2.73 -45.54 6.45
C ASN A 9 2.71 -44.35 5.54
N LYS A 10 2.35 -44.49 4.25
CA LYS A 10 2.19 -43.33 3.35
C LYS A 10 0.88 -42.59 3.56
N ASN A 11 -0.19 -43.30 3.88
CA ASN A 11 -1.49 -42.65 4.14
C ASN A 11 -1.56 -41.99 5.53
N THR A 12 -0.87 -42.49 6.53
CA THR A 12 -0.75 -41.80 7.85
C THR A 12 0.12 -40.58 7.81
N ASN A 13 1.20 -40.58 7.03
CA ASN A 13 2.04 -39.35 6.85
C ASN A 13 1.35 -38.29 5.99
N GLN A 14 0.55 -38.67 4.98
CA GLN A 14 -0.22 -37.68 4.19
C GLN A 14 -1.40 -37.10 5.00
N SER A 15 -2.02 -37.87 5.89
CA SER A 15 -3.07 -37.32 6.76
C SER A 15 -2.52 -36.46 7.91
N LEU A 16 -1.32 -36.75 8.42
CA LEU A 16 -0.64 -35.93 9.42
C LEU A 16 -0.15 -34.60 8.82
N THR A 17 0.46 -34.62 7.63
CA THR A 17 0.90 -33.39 6.94
C THR A 17 -0.27 -32.49 6.50
N THR A 18 -1.41 -33.06 6.08
CA THR A 18 -2.62 -32.28 5.79
C THR A 18 -3.29 -31.72 7.05
N LEU A 19 -3.23 -32.45 8.17
CA LEU A 19 -3.70 -31.96 9.47
C LEU A 19 -2.78 -30.87 10.04
N GLU A 20 -1.47 -31.04 9.94
CA GLU A 20 -0.50 -30.02 10.35
C GLU A 20 -0.61 -28.75 9.49
N HIS A 21 -0.75 -28.88 8.18
CA HIS A 21 -0.98 -27.73 7.27
C HIS A 21 -2.32 -27.04 7.53
N GLY A 22 -3.37 -27.80 7.82
CA GLY A 22 -4.67 -27.25 8.23
C GLY A 22 -4.62 -26.55 9.59
N LEU A 23 -3.83 -27.05 10.54
CA LEU A 23 -3.61 -26.45 11.86
C LEU A 23 -2.73 -25.18 11.77
N GLU A 24 -1.71 -25.19 10.91
CA GLU A 24 -0.91 -23.99 10.62
C GLU A 24 -1.73 -22.89 9.93
N GLN A 25 -2.55 -23.22 8.94
CA GLN A 25 -3.47 -22.26 8.32
C GLN A 25 -4.48 -21.70 9.32
N ARG A 26 -5.07 -22.54 10.20
CA ARG A 26 -6.00 -22.10 11.24
C ARG A 26 -5.33 -21.22 12.29
N ARG A 27 -4.09 -21.54 12.72
CA ARG A 27 -3.29 -20.69 13.61
C ARG A 27 -2.99 -19.34 12.98
N THR A 28 -2.64 -19.31 11.70
CA THR A 28 -2.37 -18.06 10.96
C THR A 28 -3.63 -17.19 10.80
N ILE A 29 -4.81 -17.78 10.68
CA ILE A 29 -6.09 -17.07 10.56
C ILE A 29 -6.52 -16.50 11.92
N SER A 30 -6.43 -17.27 13.00
CA SER A 30 -6.75 -16.81 14.37
C SER A 30 -5.88 -15.65 14.80
N GLN A 31 -4.60 -15.60 14.39
CA GLN A 31 -3.67 -14.50 14.65
C GLN A 31 -4.07 -13.20 13.95
N LYS A 32 -4.76 -13.27 12.80
CA LYS A 32 -5.15 -12.09 12.00
C LYS A 32 -6.40 -11.35 12.49
N VAL A 33 -7.03 -11.81 13.56
CA VAL A 33 -8.32 -11.28 14.03
C VAL A 33 -8.19 -10.37 15.25
N ARG A 34 -7.01 -10.29 15.88
CA ARG A 34 -6.73 -9.44 17.04
C ARG A 34 -5.51 -8.54 16.80
N ASN A 35 -5.46 -7.45 17.53
CA ASN A 35 -4.43 -6.41 17.39
C ASN A 35 -3.11 -6.75 18.10
N SER A 36 -3.13 -7.75 18.98
CA SER A 36 -1.99 -8.15 19.79
C SER A 36 -1.86 -9.66 19.88
N ILE A 37 -0.61 -10.12 20.05
CA ILE A 37 -0.27 -11.52 20.26
C ILE A 37 0.61 -11.65 21.48
N VAL A 38 0.41 -12.70 22.29
CA VAL A 38 1.31 -13.06 23.38
C VAL A 38 2.25 -14.15 22.92
N ILE A 39 3.53 -13.89 23.02
CA ILE A 39 4.59 -14.82 22.67
C ILE A 39 5.24 -15.29 23.95
N CYS A 40 5.13 -16.57 24.25
CA CYS A 40 5.73 -17.17 25.44
C CYS A 40 6.99 -17.94 25.05
N LEU A 41 8.12 -17.51 25.56
CA LEU A 41 9.41 -18.15 25.35
C LEU A 41 9.85 -18.89 26.63
N ASN A 42 10.10 -20.19 26.53
CA ASN A 42 10.69 -20.97 27.59
C ASN A 42 12.19 -21.18 27.35
N THR A 43 13.02 -20.49 28.11
CA THR A 43 14.50 -20.62 28.02
C THR A 43 15.08 -21.74 28.89
N ASN A 44 14.23 -22.43 29.67
CA ASN A 44 14.64 -23.60 30.46
C ASN A 44 14.52 -24.87 29.60
N THR A 45 15.58 -25.67 29.56
CA THR A 45 15.65 -26.93 28.82
C THR A 45 14.71 -28.02 29.34
N ASP A 46 14.06 -27.80 30.49
CA ASP A 46 13.17 -28.75 31.12
C ASP A 46 11.70 -28.46 30.75
N VAL A 47 11.32 -28.82 29.51
CA VAL A 47 9.95 -28.63 28.96
C VAL A 47 8.86 -29.42 29.74
N LYS A 48 9.27 -30.35 30.63
CA LYS A 48 8.39 -31.15 31.48
C LYS A 48 8.06 -30.52 32.83
N ASN A 49 8.45 -29.26 33.07
CA ASN A 49 8.12 -28.57 34.31
C ASN A 49 6.61 -28.35 34.41
N LYS A 50 5.96 -28.96 35.40
CA LYS A 50 4.52 -28.86 35.66
C LYS A 50 4.06 -27.41 35.87
N ASP A 51 4.92 -26.56 36.41
CA ASP A 51 4.61 -25.15 36.63
C ASP A 51 4.54 -24.38 35.31
N TRP A 52 5.40 -24.69 34.34
CA TRP A 52 5.34 -24.14 32.98
C TRP A 52 4.01 -24.49 32.29
N GLN A 53 3.66 -25.78 32.30
CA GLN A 53 2.43 -26.26 31.65
C GLN A 53 1.18 -25.64 32.28
N ARG A 54 1.16 -25.49 33.60
CA ARG A 54 0.07 -24.85 34.31
C ARG A 54 -0.02 -23.35 33.97
N THR A 55 1.10 -22.63 34.02
CA THR A 55 1.14 -21.20 33.71
C THR A 55 0.75 -20.91 32.27
N ILE A 56 1.19 -21.73 31.32
CA ILE A 56 0.78 -21.60 29.90
C ILE A 56 -0.70 -21.92 29.71
N ALA A 57 -1.27 -22.89 30.42
CA ALA A 57 -2.70 -23.16 30.38
C ALA A 57 -3.53 -21.98 30.90
N GLU A 58 -3.13 -21.38 32.04
CA GLU A 58 -3.77 -20.19 32.58
C GLU A 58 -3.60 -18.96 31.68
N LEU A 59 -2.42 -18.78 31.07
CA LEU A 59 -2.18 -17.71 30.09
C LEU A 59 -3.02 -17.90 28.84
N LYS A 60 -3.11 -19.09 28.28
CA LYS A 60 -3.96 -19.40 27.12
C LYS A 60 -5.44 -19.18 27.40
N HIS A 61 -5.89 -19.47 28.61
CA HIS A 61 -7.25 -19.18 29.05
C HIS A 61 -7.50 -17.67 29.21
N THR A 62 -6.48 -16.95 29.65
CA THR A 62 -6.57 -15.49 29.92
C THR A 62 -6.40 -14.65 28.66
N VAL A 63 -5.56 -15.12 27.73
CA VAL A 63 -5.15 -14.40 26.52
C VAL A 63 -5.32 -15.34 25.32
N HIS A 64 -6.37 -15.13 24.58
CA HIS A 64 -6.82 -16.01 23.49
C HIS A 64 -5.85 -16.14 22.30
N ASN A 65 -4.83 -15.29 22.20
CA ASN A 65 -3.83 -15.32 21.12
C ASN A 65 -2.42 -15.50 21.71
N CYS A 66 -2.06 -16.74 22.02
CA CYS A 66 -0.79 -17.08 22.66
C CYS A 66 -0.03 -18.15 21.87
N VAL A 67 1.22 -17.85 21.50
CA VAL A 67 2.14 -18.76 20.82
C VAL A 67 3.33 -19.07 21.72
N THR A 68 3.82 -20.31 21.70
CA THR A 68 4.90 -20.76 22.58
C THR A 68 6.13 -21.16 21.77
N PHE A 69 7.31 -20.73 22.22
CA PHE A 69 8.61 -21.11 21.67
C PHE A 69 9.53 -21.66 22.76
N SER A 70 10.43 -22.53 22.36
CA SER A 70 11.54 -23.05 23.19
C SER A 70 12.90 -22.60 22.67
N ASP A 71 12.96 -21.98 21.49
CA ASP A 71 14.16 -21.52 20.82
C ASP A 71 14.12 -20.00 20.63
N ASN A 72 15.24 -19.33 20.93
CA ASN A 72 15.37 -17.87 20.88
C ASN A 72 15.31 -17.32 19.45
N ASP A 73 15.95 -18.01 18.50
CA ASP A 73 16.06 -17.51 17.12
C ASP A 73 14.73 -17.70 16.39
N GLN A 74 14.05 -18.82 16.57
CA GLN A 74 12.68 -19.03 16.07
C GLN A 74 11.69 -18.00 16.63
N CYS A 75 11.81 -17.65 17.92
CA CYS A 75 10.97 -16.62 18.54
C CYS A 75 11.20 -15.25 17.89
N ILE A 76 12.46 -14.88 17.62
CA ILE A 76 12.81 -13.61 16.98
C ILE A 76 12.30 -13.59 15.54
N GLU A 77 12.58 -14.64 14.75
CA GLU A 77 12.15 -14.78 13.37
C GLU A 77 10.62 -14.65 13.27
N PHE A 78 9.87 -15.41 14.06
CA PHE A 78 8.42 -15.30 14.11
C PHE A 78 7.95 -13.89 14.47
N THR A 79 8.58 -13.25 15.46
CA THR A 79 8.19 -11.89 15.88
C THR A 79 8.40 -10.86 14.76
N GLN A 80 9.41 -11.04 13.93
CA GLN A 80 9.70 -10.18 12.77
C GLN A 80 8.69 -10.37 11.62
N THR A 81 8.04 -11.55 11.53
CA THR A 81 6.99 -11.81 10.52
C THR A 81 5.63 -11.18 10.85
N LEU A 82 5.49 -10.59 12.05
CA LEU A 82 4.26 -9.92 12.47
C LEU A 82 4.15 -8.55 11.80
N ASP A 83 3.31 -8.41 10.79
CA ASP A 83 3.14 -7.16 10.03
C ASP A 83 2.58 -6.02 10.92
N ASP A 84 1.26 -6.03 11.16
CA ASP A 84 0.55 -4.96 11.89
C ASP A 84 0.24 -5.31 13.35
N LEU A 85 0.67 -6.50 13.83
CA LEU A 85 0.39 -6.99 15.18
C LEU A 85 1.42 -6.46 16.19
N LYS A 86 0.96 -6.18 17.39
CA LYS A 86 1.83 -5.88 18.55
C LYS A 86 2.05 -7.13 19.38
N ALA A 87 3.32 -7.43 19.68
CA ALA A 87 3.71 -8.60 20.47
C ALA A 87 3.96 -8.22 21.93
N CYS A 88 3.30 -8.95 22.83
CA CYS A 88 3.65 -8.98 24.25
C CYS A 88 4.47 -10.25 24.50
N VAL A 89 5.75 -10.10 24.81
CA VAL A 89 6.66 -11.25 24.96
C VAL A 89 6.77 -11.62 26.44
N VAL A 90 6.47 -12.87 26.77
CA VAL A 90 6.64 -13.44 28.11
C VAL A 90 7.81 -14.41 28.10
N ILE A 91 8.82 -14.14 28.90
CA ILE A 91 10.05 -14.93 28.99
C ILE A 91 10.06 -15.70 30.29
N PHE A 92 10.13 -17.00 30.20
CA PHE A 92 10.21 -17.90 31.36
C PHE A 92 11.65 -18.40 31.56
N GLY A 93 12.15 -18.24 32.79
CA GLY A 93 13.45 -18.75 33.18
C GLY A 93 14.58 -17.73 33.09
N SER A 94 15.77 -18.16 32.65
CA SER A 94 16.94 -17.30 32.60
C SER A 94 17.04 -16.52 31.28
N VAL A 95 17.17 -15.20 31.40
CA VAL A 95 17.23 -14.32 30.21
C VAL A 95 18.66 -13.84 29.98
N GLY A 96 19.21 -14.09 28.78
CA GLY A 96 20.50 -13.56 28.35
C GLY A 96 20.39 -12.13 27.82
N GLN A 97 21.40 -11.29 28.11
CA GLN A 97 21.43 -9.90 27.63
C GLN A 97 21.40 -9.79 26.08
N GLN A 98 22.01 -10.73 25.38
CA GLN A 98 22.02 -10.75 23.92
C GLN A 98 20.63 -10.94 23.34
N PHE A 99 19.83 -11.83 23.89
CA PHE A 99 18.45 -12.04 23.46
C PHE A 99 17.60 -10.80 23.75
N LEU A 100 17.72 -10.21 24.96
CA LEU A 100 16.99 -8.99 25.30
C LEU A 100 17.29 -7.84 24.36
N SER A 101 18.56 -7.67 23.97
CA SER A 101 18.94 -6.63 22.99
C SER A 101 18.26 -6.83 21.64
N ARG A 102 18.22 -8.07 21.14
CA ARG A 102 17.61 -8.39 19.85
C ARG A 102 16.10 -8.21 19.87
N ILE A 103 15.41 -8.79 20.86
CA ILE A 103 13.96 -8.74 20.94
C ILE A 103 13.43 -7.33 21.26
N HIS A 104 14.15 -6.56 22.07
CA HIS A 104 13.79 -5.17 22.42
C HIS A 104 13.80 -4.25 21.19
N ASN A 105 14.71 -4.49 20.23
CA ASN A 105 14.85 -3.65 19.03
C ASN A 105 13.83 -3.96 17.94
N ILE A 106 13.03 -5.01 18.09
CA ILE A 106 11.95 -5.33 17.14
C ILE A 106 10.79 -4.36 17.34
N SER A 107 10.37 -3.69 16.25
CA SER A 107 9.31 -2.67 16.29
C SER A 107 7.93 -3.23 16.65
N GLN A 108 7.69 -4.50 16.32
CA GLN A 108 6.47 -5.23 16.63
C GLN A 108 6.32 -5.54 18.14
N VAL A 109 7.43 -5.62 18.87
CA VAL A 109 7.39 -5.86 20.32
C VAL A 109 6.97 -4.58 21.05
N ASP A 110 5.82 -4.65 21.73
CA ASP A 110 5.31 -3.57 22.58
C ASP A 110 5.83 -3.70 24.01
N SER A 111 5.74 -4.90 24.58
CA SER A 111 6.06 -5.15 25.98
C SER A 111 6.74 -6.50 26.20
N ILE A 112 7.61 -6.56 27.20
CA ILE A 112 8.32 -7.75 27.63
C ILE A 112 8.02 -7.98 29.10
N PHE A 113 7.63 -9.20 29.45
CA PHE A 113 7.38 -9.66 30.79
C PHE A 113 8.34 -10.79 31.13
N ILE A 114 8.93 -10.79 32.33
CA ILE A 114 9.83 -11.83 32.79
C ILE A 114 9.14 -12.61 33.90
N PHE A 115 8.98 -13.90 33.71
CA PHE A 115 8.47 -14.80 34.72
C PHE A 115 9.61 -15.66 35.28
N CYS A 116 9.94 -15.52 36.57
CA CYS A 116 11.11 -16.16 37.17
C CYS A 116 10.90 -16.41 38.69
N ASN A 117 11.69 -17.32 39.25
CA ASN A 117 11.64 -17.66 40.69
C ASN A 117 12.36 -16.64 41.57
N ASN A 118 13.19 -15.75 41.04
CA ASN A 118 13.94 -14.75 41.81
C ASN A 118 13.87 -13.39 41.10
N LYS A 119 12.98 -12.53 41.61
CA LYS A 119 12.73 -11.18 41.09
C LYS A 119 13.96 -10.27 41.19
N GLN A 120 14.69 -10.34 42.31
CA GLN A 120 15.82 -9.43 42.60
C GLN A 120 16.93 -9.52 41.57
N ARG A 121 17.13 -10.70 40.98
CA ARG A 121 18.14 -10.94 39.91
C ARG A 121 17.93 -10.08 38.69
N TYR A 122 16.71 -9.71 38.38
CA TYR A 122 16.32 -9.08 37.10
C TYR A 122 15.81 -7.63 37.29
N GLU A 123 15.69 -7.12 38.51
CA GLU A 123 15.17 -5.75 38.79
C GLU A 123 15.99 -4.65 38.08
N SER A 124 17.29 -4.83 37.93
CA SER A 124 18.13 -3.86 37.23
C SER A 124 17.81 -3.75 35.74
N LEU A 125 17.25 -4.82 35.12
CA LEU A 125 16.94 -4.85 33.69
C LEU A 125 15.78 -3.90 33.34
N THR A 126 14.82 -3.68 34.25
CA THR A 126 13.70 -2.75 33.99
C THR A 126 14.16 -1.30 33.83
N LYS A 127 15.31 -0.95 34.41
CA LYS A 127 15.91 0.39 34.28
C LYS A 127 16.65 0.59 32.97
N VAL A 128 17.14 -0.51 32.37
CA VAL A 128 17.94 -0.50 31.13
C VAL A 128 17.05 -0.69 29.90
N TRP A 129 16.03 -1.54 30.00
CA TRP A 129 15.18 -1.94 28.89
C TRP A 129 13.75 -1.44 29.06
N SER A 130 13.38 -0.36 28.37
CA SER A 130 12.09 0.34 28.53
C SER A 130 10.86 -0.53 28.20
N LYS A 131 11.02 -1.54 27.32
CA LYS A 131 9.95 -2.48 26.99
C LYS A 131 9.72 -3.56 28.04
N ILE A 132 10.59 -3.72 29.06
CA ILE A 132 10.33 -4.63 30.20
C ILE A 132 9.34 -3.96 31.14
N LYS A 133 8.08 -4.43 31.14
CA LYS A 133 6.99 -3.84 31.92
C LYS A 133 6.85 -4.47 33.30
N GLY A 134 7.40 -5.65 33.52
CA GLY A 134 7.33 -6.30 34.82
C GLY A 134 8.12 -7.59 34.93
N ILE A 135 8.43 -7.93 36.18
CA ILE A 135 9.07 -9.20 36.58
C ILE A 135 8.13 -9.85 37.59
N PHE A 136 7.70 -11.05 37.28
CA PHE A 136 6.66 -11.76 38.02
C PHE A 136 7.15 -13.11 38.52
N THR A 137 6.66 -13.50 39.68
CA THR A 137 6.86 -14.81 40.31
C THR A 137 5.53 -15.54 40.51
N ASP A 138 4.43 -14.84 40.23
CA ASP A 138 3.05 -15.33 40.39
C ASP A 138 2.29 -15.27 39.08
N THR A 139 1.55 -16.34 38.79
CA THR A 139 0.83 -16.49 37.49
C THR A 139 -0.37 -15.55 37.42
N THR A 140 -1.08 -15.33 38.51
CA THR A 140 -2.25 -14.44 38.56
C THR A 140 -1.85 -13.00 38.23
N LEU A 141 -0.76 -12.54 38.85
CA LEU A 141 -0.25 -11.16 38.64
C LEU A 141 0.23 -10.91 37.22
N ILE A 142 0.89 -11.89 36.57
CA ILE A 142 1.31 -11.73 35.18
C ILE A 142 0.11 -11.76 34.22
N CYS A 143 -0.91 -12.59 34.51
CA CYS A 143 -2.15 -12.61 33.73
C CYS A 143 -2.90 -11.28 33.79
N GLU A 144 -3.00 -10.68 34.97
CA GLU A 144 -3.61 -9.35 35.12
C GLU A 144 -2.83 -8.26 34.40
N ALA A 145 -1.49 -8.26 34.52
CA ALA A 145 -0.64 -7.30 33.83
C ALA A 145 -0.73 -7.44 32.29
N LEU A 146 -0.80 -8.67 31.78
CA LEU A 146 -1.00 -8.94 30.35
C LEU A 146 -2.37 -8.47 29.88
N LYS A 147 -3.45 -8.75 30.61
CA LYS A 147 -4.79 -8.26 30.28
C LYS A 147 -4.81 -6.73 30.13
N GLN A 148 -4.26 -6.02 31.12
CA GLN A 148 -4.15 -4.55 31.07
C GLN A 148 -3.35 -4.08 29.87
N THR A 149 -2.20 -4.71 29.61
CA THR A 149 -1.34 -4.30 28.50
C THR A 149 -2.00 -4.56 27.13
N ILE A 150 -2.68 -5.69 26.96
CA ILE A 150 -3.44 -5.98 25.73
C ILE A 150 -4.56 -4.97 25.53
N GLN A 151 -5.32 -4.66 26.59
CA GLN A 151 -6.36 -3.65 26.54
C GLN A 151 -5.80 -2.27 26.14
N HIS A 152 -4.63 -1.90 26.67
CA HIS A 152 -3.94 -0.67 26.28
C HIS A 152 -3.48 -0.71 24.80
N CYS A 153 -2.95 -1.83 24.31
CA CYS A 153 -2.59 -1.99 22.90
C CYS A 153 -3.81 -1.84 22.00
N GLU A 154 -4.96 -2.41 22.39
CA GLU A 154 -6.20 -2.33 21.63
C GLU A 154 -6.77 -0.89 21.59
N GLN A 155 -6.75 -0.18 22.72
CA GLN A 155 -7.20 1.21 22.80
C GLN A 155 -6.30 2.18 22.04
N ASN A 156 -4.97 1.97 22.06
CA ASN A 156 -4.01 2.78 21.30
C ASN A 156 -3.98 2.50 19.80
N ALA A 157 -4.68 1.48 19.36
CA ALA A 157 -4.67 1.02 17.96
C ALA A 157 -5.73 1.70 17.09
N LEU A 158 -6.45 2.73 17.58
CA LEU A 158 -7.42 3.44 16.74
C LEU A 158 -6.70 4.23 15.66
N PRO A 159 -6.95 3.93 14.38
CA PRO A 159 -6.34 4.65 13.28
C PRO A 159 -6.92 6.05 13.16
N LEU A 160 -6.02 7.03 13.06
CA LEU A 160 -6.34 8.44 12.88
C LEU A 160 -5.86 8.89 11.50
N SER A 161 -6.64 9.73 10.85
CA SER A 161 -6.22 10.42 9.64
C SER A 161 -6.21 11.91 9.86
N PHE A 162 -5.11 12.54 9.47
CA PHE A 162 -4.90 13.99 9.57
C PHE A 162 -5.05 14.64 8.20
N ILE A 163 -5.89 15.66 8.11
CA ILE A 163 -6.19 16.36 6.87
C ILE A 163 -5.75 17.82 7.06
N PRO A 164 -4.64 18.25 6.43
CA PRO A 164 -4.15 19.63 6.56
C PRO A 164 -5.15 20.65 6.06
N SER A 165 -5.10 21.86 6.61
CA SER A 165 -5.94 23.01 6.16
C SER A 165 -5.60 23.52 4.75
N THR A 166 -4.41 23.19 4.24
CA THR A 166 -3.99 23.51 2.87
C THR A 166 -4.65 22.56 1.87
N LYS A 167 -5.39 23.12 0.91
CA LYS A 167 -6.31 22.44 -0.02
C LYS A 167 -5.66 21.51 -1.06
N ASN A 168 -4.59 20.79 -0.76
CA ASN A 168 -4.08 19.79 -1.69
C ASN A 168 -4.74 18.44 -1.40
N LEU A 169 -5.92 18.23 -2.01
CA LEU A 169 -6.72 17.01 -1.85
C LEU A 169 -6.02 15.76 -2.41
N ASP A 170 -5.03 15.93 -3.31
CA ASP A 170 -4.24 14.82 -3.88
C ASP A 170 -3.31 14.15 -2.85
N GLN A 171 -3.13 14.76 -1.67
CA GLN A 171 -2.31 14.25 -0.56
C GLN A 171 -3.15 13.71 0.61
N LEU A 172 -4.41 13.38 0.37
CA LEU A 172 -5.27 12.82 1.41
C LEU A 172 -4.70 11.52 1.97
N ASP A 173 -4.83 11.39 3.28
CA ASP A 173 -4.54 10.12 3.96
C ASP A 173 -5.42 9.01 3.38
N ILE A 174 -4.77 8.00 2.92
CA ILE A 174 -5.36 6.82 2.27
C ILE A 174 -6.39 6.14 3.21
N SER A 175 -6.09 6.07 4.51
CA SER A 175 -7.00 5.47 5.50
C SER A 175 -8.30 6.26 5.64
N PHE A 176 -8.25 7.58 5.45
CA PHE A 176 -9.42 8.44 5.44
C PHE A 176 -10.35 8.12 4.26
N VAL A 177 -9.77 8.12 3.04
CA VAL A 177 -10.52 7.80 1.80
C VAL A 177 -11.15 6.41 1.90
N TYR A 178 -10.35 5.43 2.36
CA TYR A 178 -10.78 4.07 2.60
C TYR A 178 -11.98 3.98 3.53
N THR A 179 -11.91 4.63 4.70
CA THR A 179 -12.97 4.53 5.72
C THR A 179 -14.27 5.13 5.25
N HIS A 180 -14.21 6.28 4.58
CA HIS A 180 -15.42 6.92 4.06
C HIS A 180 -16.03 6.14 2.91
N PHE A 181 -15.22 5.55 2.06
CA PHE A 181 -15.65 4.72 0.96
C PHE A 181 -16.29 3.42 1.45
N LEU A 182 -15.66 2.75 2.42
CA LEU A 182 -16.20 1.57 3.10
C LEU A 182 -17.58 1.87 3.73
N LYS A 183 -17.69 3.00 4.42
CA LYS A 183 -18.94 3.45 5.02
C LYS A 183 -20.03 3.59 3.94
N GLU A 184 -19.76 4.27 2.84
CA GLU A 184 -20.72 4.45 1.74
C GLU A 184 -21.19 3.12 1.16
N ILE A 185 -20.26 2.18 0.91
CA ILE A 185 -20.58 0.85 0.39
C ILE A 185 -21.46 0.07 1.35
N ILE A 186 -21.07 -0.01 2.62
CA ILE A 186 -21.79 -0.78 3.64
C ILE A 186 -23.21 -0.22 3.81
N LEU A 187 -23.40 1.10 3.81
CA LEU A 187 -24.71 1.72 3.97
C LEU A 187 -25.62 1.57 2.75
N THR A 188 -25.05 1.33 1.56
CA THR A 188 -25.82 1.07 0.33
C THR A 188 -26.04 -0.42 0.07
N SER A 189 -25.35 -1.30 0.80
CA SER A 189 -25.49 -2.75 0.70
C SER A 189 -26.70 -3.25 1.48
N HIS A 190 -27.32 -4.35 1.01
CA HIS A 190 -28.43 -4.99 1.70
C HIS A 190 -27.94 -6.23 2.42
N PHE A 191 -28.16 -6.31 3.72
CA PHE A 191 -27.76 -7.43 4.56
C PHE A 191 -28.98 -8.14 5.15
N GLY A 192 -29.00 -9.48 5.10
CA GLY A 192 -30.05 -10.32 5.63
C GLY A 192 -29.55 -11.27 6.74
N ASP A 193 -30.45 -12.13 7.22
CA ASP A 193 -30.10 -13.14 8.24
C ASP A 193 -29.09 -14.16 7.74
N GLU A 194 -28.95 -14.32 6.43
CA GLU A 194 -27.96 -15.19 5.81
C GLU A 194 -26.52 -14.72 6.10
N ASN A 195 -26.29 -13.41 6.07
CA ASN A 195 -24.99 -12.81 6.41
C ASN A 195 -24.58 -13.07 7.88
N ILE A 196 -25.56 -13.09 8.80
CA ILE A 196 -25.31 -13.41 10.21
C ILE A 196 -24.88 -14.88 10.33
N LYS A 197 -25.54 -15.80 9.62
CA LYS A 197 -25.22 -17.23 9.63
C LYS A 197 -23.84 -17.50 9.03
N GLU A 198 -23.52 -16.88 7.90
CA GLU A 198 -22.20 -16.98 7.27
C GLU A 198 -21.09 -16.46 8.19
N PHE A 199 -21.31 -15.31 8.81
CA PHE A 199 -20.38 -14.76 9.78
C PHE A 199 -20.16 -15.66 10.99
N THR A 200 -21.26 -16.19 11.58
CA THR A 200 -21.15 -17.08 12.73
C THR A 200 -20.55 -18.45 12.37
N ALA A 201 -20.78 -18.94 11.15
CA ALA A 201 -20.09 -20.13 10.64
C ALA A 201 -18.58 -19.90 10.53
N TYR A 202 -18.17 -18.78 9.94
CA TYR A 202 -16.78 -18.36 9.89
C TYR A 202 -16.15 -18.22 11.29
N CYS A 203 -16.87 -17.63 12.26
CA CYS A 203 -16.39 -17.53 13.64
C CYS A 203 -16.24 -18.89 14.32
N ARG A 204 -17.11 -19.85 14.04
CA ARG A 204 -16.96 -21.23 14.58
C ARG A 204 -15.71 -21.92 14.06
N GLU A 205 -15.37 -21.73 12.79
CA GLU A 205 -14.14 -22.26 12.23
C GLU A 205 -12.91 -21.57 12.83
N LEU A 206 -13.00 -20.23 12.99
CA LEU A 206 -11.94 -19.40 13.54
C LEU A 206 -11.62 -19.73 15.00
N PHE A 207 -12.64 -19.96 15.81
CA PHE A 207 -12.54 -20.21 17.25
C PHE A 207 -12.69 -21.69 17.61
N ALA A 208 -12.48 -22.63 16.66
CA ALA A 208 -12.72 -24.07 16.86
C ALA A 208 -12.05 -24.64 18.11
N ASP A 209 -10.90 -24.10 18.50
CA ASP A 209 -10.11 -24.54 19.66
C ASP A 209 -10.37 -23.69 20.92
N ASN A 210 -11.40 -22.84 20.94
CA ASN A 210 -11.71 -21.93 22.05
C ASN A 210 -13.19 -22.02 22.46
N GLU A 211 -13.46 -22.82 23.52
CA GLU A 211 -14.82 -23.07 23.98
C GLU A 211 -15.55 -21.80 24.46
N GLU A 212 -14.86 -20.84 25.10
CA GLU A 212 -15.48 -19.61 25.60
C GLU A 212 -15.98 -18.74 24.44
N GLU A 213 -15.15 -18.53 23.42
CA GLU A 213 -15.55 -17.77 22.24
C GLU A 213 -16.66 -18.48 21.45
N LEU A 214 -16.66 -19.80 21.40
CA LEU A 214 -17.74 -20.57 20.76
C LEU A 214 -19.10 -20.41 21.51
N ILE A 215 -19.10 -20.25 22.83
CA ILE A 215 -20.30 -19.90 23.60
C ILE A 215 -20.82 -18.52 23.19
N ASP A 216 -19.92 -17.52 23.12
CA ASP A 216 -20.29 -16.18 22.68
C ASP A 216 -20.78 -16.14 21.22
N VAL A 217 -20.18 -16.91 20.32
CA VAL A 217 -20.65 -17.04 18.92
C VAL A 217 -22.06 -17.63 18.88
N LYS A 218 -22.34 -18.67 19.65
CA LYS A 218 -23.68 -19.28 19.76
C LYS A 218 -24.69 -18.31 20.35
N GLU A 219 -24.30 -17.54 21.36
CA GLU A 219 -25.17 -16.52 21.94
C GLU A 219 -25.44 -15.40 20.94
N PHE A 220 -24.45 -14.93 20.21
CA PHE A 220 -24.59 -13.95 19.15
C PHE A 220 -25.59 -14.42 18.08
N GLU A 221 -25.41 -15.62 17.56
CA GLU A 221 -26.32 -16.19 16.55
C GLU A 221 -27.78 -16.22 16.99
N ASN A 222 -28.03 -16.59 18.24
CA ASN A 222 -29.39 -16.77 18.76
C ASN A 222 -30.03 -15.44 19.21
N LYS A 223 -29.25 -14.46 19.66
CA LYS A 223 -29.77 -13.23 20.30
C LYS A 223 -29.47 -11.96 19.52
N TYR A 224 -28.79 -12.03 18.37
CA TYR A 224 -28.40 -10.81 17.63
C TYR A 224 -29.59 -9.89 17.31
N ARG A 225 -30.71 -10.44 16.89
CA ARG A 225 -31.95 -9.68 16.59
C ARG A 225 -32.76 -9.27 17.80
N GLN A 226 -32.46 -9.81 18.98
CA GLN A 226 -33.14 -9.51 20.25
C GLN A 226 -32.47 -8.35 20.99
N GLU A 227 -31.15 -8.26 20.88
CA GLU A 227 -30.33 -7.23 21.51
C GLU A 227 -29.91 -6.18 20.48
N THR A 228 -29.49 -5.01 20.94
CA THR A 228 -29.11 -3.91 20.06
C THR A 228 -27.64 -4.04 19.59
N PRO A 229 -27.29 -3.55 18.39
CA PRO A 229 -25.90 -3.51 17.93
C PRO A 229 -24.95 -2.80 18.92
N ILE A 230 -25.39 -1.72 19.55
CA ILE A 230 -24.61 -1.02 20.60
C ILE A 230 -24.38 -1.92 21.81
N TRP A 231 -25.35 -2.74 22.21
CA TRP A 231 -25.17 -3.70 23.31
C TRP A 231 -24.10 -4.72 22.97
N TRP A 232 -24.12 -5.28 21.75
CA TRP A 232 -23.08 -6.20 21.27
C TRP A 232 -21.71 -5.55 21.18
N TYR A 233 -21.63 -4.30 20.72
CA TYR A 233 -20.39 -3.54 20.64
C TYR A 233 -19.75 -3.34 22.03
N LYS A 234 -20.56 -3.13 23.08
CA LYS A 234 -20.09 -2.92 24.46
C LYS A 234 -19.85 -4.21 25.25
N LYS A 235 -20.45 -5.31 24.82
CA LYS A 235 -20.26 -6.61 25.47
C LYS A 235 -18.80 -7.04 25.34
N HIS A 236 -18.22 -7.53 26.44
CA HIS A 236 -16.89 -8.13 26.43
C HIS A 236 -16.92 -9.49 25.70
N CYS A 237 -16.93 -9.50 24.39
CA CYS A 237 -16.90 -10.67 23.51
C CYS A 237 -16.03 -10.38 22.27
N PHE A 238 -15.95 -11.34 21.35
CA PHE A 238 -15.12 -11.27 20.15
C PHE A 238 -15.49 -10.15 19.16
N ILE A 239 -16.71 -9.60 19.19
CA ILE A 239 -17.23 -8.66 18.17
C ILE A 239 -16.41 -7.37 18.11
N ASN A 240 -16.23 -6.67 19.23
CA ASN A 240 -15.52 -5.39 19.27
C ASN A 240 -14.03 -5.52 18.91
N PRO A 241 -13.26 -6.44 19.49
CA PRO A 241 -11.86 -6.67 19.08
C PRO A 241 -11.73 -7.03 17.61
N MET A 242 -12.61 -7.91 17.09
CA MET A 242 -12.62 -8.32 15.69
C MET A 242 -12.93 -7.16 14.74
N LEU A 243 -13.94 -6.34 15.06
CA LEU A 243 -14.30 -5.15 14.29
C LEU A 243 -13.16 -4.13 14.25
N ASN A 244 -12.58 -3.82 15.40
CA ASN A 244 -11.47 -2.88 15.50
C ASN A 244 -10.23 -3.37 14.73
N CYS A 245 -9.96 -4.68 14.79
CA CYS A 245 -8.90 -5.30 14.00
C CYS A 245 -9.18 -5.20 12.50
N ALA A 246 -10.39 -5.52 12.06
CA ALA A 246 -10.80 -5.49 10.66
C ALA A 246 -10.67 -4.08 10.06
N LEU A 247 -11.16 -3.07 10.78
CA LEU A 247 -11.11 -1.67 10.35
C LEU A 247 -9.66 -1.15 10.29
N ARG A 248 -8.84 -1.45 11.29
CA ARG A 248 -7.45 -1.02 11.33
C ARG A 248 -6.59 -1.69 10.27
N SER A 249 -6.69 -3.01 10.13
CA SER A 249 -5.90 -3.78 9.17
C SER A 249 -6.45 -3.72 7.75
N MET A 250 -7.58 -3.01 7.54
CA MET A 250 -8.29 -2.96 6.26
C MET A 250 -8.54 -4.37 5.69
N ASN A 251 -8.94 -5.30 6.57
CA ASN A 251 -9.16 -6.69 6.17
C ASN A 251 -10.48 -6.84 5.42
N GLY A 252 -10.40 -6.82 4.08
CA GLY A 252 -11.56 -6.84 3.20
C GLY A 252 -12.48 -8.04 3.43
N ASN A 253 -11.92 -9.24 3.63
CA ASN A 253 -12.71 -10.45 3.92
C ASN A 253 -13.53 -10.29 5.21
N LEU A 254 -12.86 -9.84 6.28
CA LEU A 254 -13.54 -9.68 7.57
C LEU A 254 -14.55 -8.52 7.55
N LEU A 255 -14.21 -7.43 6.87
CA LEU A 255 -15.11 -6.27 6.73
C LEU A 255 -16.36 -6.60 5.90
N THR A 256 -16.23 -7.39 4.85
CA THR A 256 -17.38 -7.86 4.06
C THR A 256 -18.31 -8.71 4.93
N ARG A 257 -17.75 -9.66 5.70
CA ARG A 257 -18.53 -10.54 6.60
C ARG A 257 -19.16 -9.79 7.77
N MET A 258 -18.53 -8.72 8.26
CA MET A 258 -19.05 -7.87 9.36
C MET A 258 -19.87 -6.67 8.86
N GLY A 259 -20.05 -6.53 7.55
CA GLY A 259 -20.75 -5.39 6.94
C GLY A 259 -22.14 -5.16 7.53
N PHE A 260 -22.89 -6.23 7.78
CA PHE A 260 -24.23 -6.15 8.42
C PHE A 260 -24.16 -5.51 9.81
N PHE A 261 -23.15 -5.90 10.62
CA PHE A 261 -22.99 -5.36 11.96
C PHE A 261 -22.58 -3.88 11.94
N ILE A 262 -21.69 -3.51 11.02
CA ILE A 262 -21.27 -2.11 10.82
C ILE A 262 -22.46 -1.25 10.39
N ALA A 263 -23.28 -1.75 9.46
CA ALA A 263 -24.49 -1.07 8.99
C ALA A 263 -25.50 -0.89 10.12
N ASP A 264 -25.83 -1.97 10.84
CA ASP A 264 -26.81 -1.95 11.92
C ASP A 264 -26.35 -1.04 13.08
N LEU A 265 -25.06 -1.07 13.44
CA LEU A 265 -24.50 -0.20 14.48
C LEU A 265 -24.54 1.27 14.08
N HIS A 266 -24.18 1.60 12.84
CA HIS A 266 -24.27 2.96 12.30
C HIS A 266 -25.72 3.46 12.30
N GLN A 267 -26.66 2.64 11.79
CA GLN A 267 -28.06 3.00 11.73
C GLN A 267 -28.66 3.23 13.13
N GLN A 268 -28.30 2.41 14.11
CA GLN A 268 -28.73 2.62 15.50
C GLN A 268 -28.20 3.92 16.06
N ILE A 269 -26.92 4.28 15.78
CA ILE A 269 -26.33 5.54 16.20
C ILE A 269 -27.12 6.72 15.61
N GLU A 270 -27.45 6.71 14.33
CA GLU A 270 -28.22 7.76 13.67
C GLU A 270 -29.65 7.90 14.23
N GLN A 271 -30.32 6.77 14.48
CA GLN A 271 -31.69 6.75 15.02
C GLN A 271 -31.75 7.23 16.48
N SER A 272 -30.69 7.07 17.26
CA SER A 272 -30.67 7.45 18.67
C SER A 272 -30.82 8.96 18.90
N LYS A 273 -30.49 9.79 17.90
CA LYS A 273 -30.64 11.26 17.98
C LYS A 273 -32.09 11.72 18.08
N SER A 274 -33.04 11.02 17.45
CA SER A 274 -34.45 11.40 17.46
C SER A 274 -35.04 11.41 18.89
N ASN A 275 -34.38 10.78 19.84
CA ASN A 275 -34.84 10.63 21.23
C ASN A 275 -34.06 11.47 22.25
N SER A 276 -32.98 12.19 21.86
CA SER A 276 -32.18 13.00 22.77
C SER A 276 -32.68 14.44 22.86
N SER A 277 -33.12 14.87 24.03
CA SER A 277 -33.68 16.20 24.32
C SER A 277 -32.64 17.26 24.75
N SER A 278 -31.34 16.96 24.67
CA SER A 278 -30.28 17.90 25.10
C SER A 278 -30.03 18.94 24.00
N SER A 279 -30.37 20.20 24.27
CA SER A 279 -30.14 21.34 23.36
C SER A 279 -28.86 22.12 23.71
N THR A 280 -28.09 21.70 24.72
CA THR A 280 -26.90 22.43 25.19
C THR A 280 -25.61 21.74 24.75
N ASN A 281 -24.62 22.56 24.35
CA ASN A 281 -23.28 22.08 24.04
C ASN A 281 -22.65 21.39 25.27
N PHE A 282 -21.94 20.26 24.99
CA PHE A 282 -21.25 19.49 26.01
C PHE A 282 -19.84 19.06 25.53
N LYS A 283 -19.04 18.59 26.50
CA LYS A 283 -17.68 18.10 26.22
C LYS A 283 -17.59 16.60 26.50
N VAL A 284 -16.81 15.92 25.67
CA VAL A 284 -16.40 14.54 25.90
C VAL A 284 -14.89 14.40 25.77
N TYR A 285 -14.35 13.36 26.36
CA TYR A 285 -12.93 13.15 26.54
C TYR A 285 -12.51 11.78 26.01
N TYR A 286 -11.32 11.75 25.37
CA TYR A 286 -10.74 10.52 24.90
C TYR A 286 -9.21 10.58 25.04
N GLY A 287 -8.61 9.57 25.69
CA GLY A 287 -7.17 9.43 25.83
C GLY A 287 -6.58 8.48 24.82
N GLN A 288 -5.47 8.84 24.20
CA GLN A 288 -4.75 7.98 23.22
C GLN A 288 -3.25 8.26 23.24
N GLY A 289 -2.44 7.24 22.88
CA GLY A 289 -1.02 7.39 22.60
C GLY A 289 -0.77 7.60 21.11
N LEU A 290 0.06 8.57 20.75
CA LEU A 290 0.52 8.77 19.38
C LEU A 290 2.03 8.56 19.28
N THR A 291 2.48 8.04 18.14
CA THR A 291 3.91 8.04 17.81
C THR A 291 4.41 9.49 17.69
N LYS A 292 5.70 9.70 17.84
CA LYS A 292 6.28 11.04 17.62
C LYS A 292 5.99 11.57 16.24
N ASN A 293 6.00 10.71 15.22
CA ASN A 293 5.70 11.07 13.84
C ASN A 293 4.24 11.50 13.68
N ASP A 294 3.28 10.72 14.19
CA ASP A 294 1.86 11.06 14.12
C ASP A 294 1.54 12.34 14.88
N PHE A 295 2.21 12.56 16.02
CA PHE A 295 2.08 13.82 16.76
C PHE A 295 2.63 15.03 15.99
N GLU A 296 3.75 14.89 15.25
CA GLU A 296 4.24 15.95 14.37
C GLU A 296 3.28 16.21 13.19
N GLN A 297 2.62 15.18 12.66
CA GLN A 297 1.57 15.34 11.66
C GLN A 297 0.34 16.06 12.23
N LEU A 298 -0.11 15.68 13.44
CA LEU A 298 -1.19 16.34 14.15
C LEU A 298 -0.90 17.86 14.33
N LYS A 299 0.32 18.23 14.72
CA LYS A 299 0.73 19.64 14.86
C LYS A 299 0.69 20.41 13.54
N LYS A 300 1.13 19.77 12.46
CA LYS A 300 1.08 20.39 11.09
C LYS A 300 -0.35 20.56 10.59
N SER A 301 -1.28 19.75 11.10
CA SER A 301 -2.71 19.78 10.74
C SER A 301 -3.55 20.68 11.65
N ARG A 302 -2.94 21.58 12.42
CA ARG A 302 -3.66 22.60 13.20
C ARG A 302 -4.56 23.42 12.28
N ASP A 303 -5.78 23.73 12.72
CA ASP A 303 -6.85 24.36 11.95
C ASP A 303 -7.39 23.50 10.78
N GLY A 304 -6.85 22.31 10.57
CA GLY A 304 -7.33 21.28 9.64
C GLY A 304 -8.32 20.31 10.29
N LEU A 305 -8.46 19.14 9.68
CA LEU A 305 -9.42 18.12 10.12
C LEU A 305 -8.70 16.87 10.62
N ILE A 306 -9.38 16.14 11.51
CA ILE A 306 -8.99 14.82 12.00
C ILE A 306 -10.19 13.88 11.87
N SER A 307 -9.95 12.65 11.36
CA SER A 307 -10.94 11.58 11.30
C SER A 307 -10.51 10.41 12.19
N PHE A 308 -11.48 9.90 12.94
CA PHE A 308 -11.33 8.61 13.64
C PHE A 308 -11.89 7.51 12.73
N ASN A 309 -11.01 6.64 12.25
CA ASN A 309 -11.33 5.65 11.23
C ASN A 309 -12.00 4.37 11.81
N ASN A 310 -12.51 4.47 13.03
CA ASN A 310 -13.27 3.46 13.75
C ASN A 310 -14.51 4.07 14.41
N PHE A 311 -15.35 3.21 15.01
CA PHE A 311 -16.33 3.67 16.00
C PHE A 311 -15.59 4.16 17.25
N LEU A 312 -15.88 5.37 17.69
CA LEU A 312 -15.16 6.02 18.76
C LEU A 312 -16.03 6.12 20.01
N LEU A 313 -15.67 5.38 21.05
CA LEU A 313 -16.33 5.48 22.37
C LEU A 313 -15.58 6.49 23.24
N THR A 314 -16.26 7.55 23.66
CA THR A 314 -15.71 8.65 24.48
C THR A 314 -16.45 8.74 25.80
N ASN A 315 -15.90 9.46 26.77
CA ASN A 315 -16.48 9.60 28.10
C ASN A 315 -16.78 11.07 28.42
N LYS A 316 -17.89 11.34 29.12
CA LYS A 316 -18.20 12.66 29.65
C LYS A 316 -17.34 13.01 30.89
N ASN A 317 -16.73 12.01 31.54
CA ASN A 317 -15.84 12.21 32.68
C ASN A 317 -14.37 12.27 32.21
N LEU A 318 -13.70 13.37 32.55
CA LEU A 318 -12.30 13.64 32.21
C LEU A 318 -11.33 12.62 32.85
N THR A 319 -11.58 12.17 34.06
CA THR A 319 -10.58 11.51 34.92
C THR A 319 -10.05 10.20 34.27
N GLY A 320 -10.92 9.35 33.74
CA GLY A 320 -10.51 8.08 33.13
C GLY A 320 -9.64 8.27 31.90
N SER A 321 -10.02 9.19 31.02
CA SER A 321 -9.30 9.48 29.80
C SER A 321 -7.95 10.17 30.07
N LEU A 322 -7.89 11.03 31.11
CA LEU A 322 -6.65 11.68 31.50
C LEU A 322 -5.66 10.68 32.10
N ASN A 323 -6.10 9.86 33.06
CA ASN A 323 -5.26 8.83 33.69
C ASN A 323 -4.67 7.88 32.60
N PHE A 324 -5.46 7.52 31.57
CA PHE A 324 -5.00 6.70 30.48
C PHE A 324 -3.89 7.39 29.66
N ALA A 325 -4.08 8.67 29.29
CA ALA A 325 -3.09 9.42 28.53
C ALA A 325 -1.80 9.66 29.35
N GLU A 326 -1.91 9.89 30.66
CA GLU A 326 -0.78 10.01 31.59
C GLU A 326 0.01 8.69 31.70
N ASP A 327 -0.69 7.58 31.85
CA ASP A 327 -0.06 6.25 31.97
C ASP A 327 0.72 5.89 30.71
N ILE A 328 0.15 6.16 29.53
CA ILE A 328 0.85 5.98 28.26
C ILE A 328 2.10 6.85 28.18
N SER A 329 1.98 8.13 28.52
CA SER A 329 3.12 9.08 28.44
C SER A 329 4.25 8.71 29.38
N ALA A 330 3.93 8.05 30.51
CA ALA A 330 4.90 7.62 31.51
C ALA A 330 5.59 6.29 31.15
N ARG A 331 4.86 5.36 30.51
CA ARG A 331 5.31 3.96 30.34
C ARG A 331 5.74 3.59 28.93
N SER A 332 5.54 4.46 27.93
CA SER A 332 5.85 4.16 26.53
C SER A 332 6.65 5.29 25.87
N ASP A 333 7.19 5.04 24.67
CA ASP A 333 7.83 6.07 23.83
C ASP A 333 6.79 6.94 23.09
N LEU A 334 5.50 6.72 23.33
CA LEU A 334 4.39 7.45 22.75
C LEU A 334 4.20 8.81 23.45
N VAL A 335 3.57 9.73 22.75
CA VAL A 335 3.07 11.00 23.29
C VAL A 335 1.64 10.75 23.76
N GLY A 336 1.35 10.97 25.03
CA GLY A 336 0.00 10.89 25.58
C GLY A 336 -0.84 12.07 25.10
N ILE A 337 -1.97 11.79 24.46
CA ILE A 337 -2.90 12.79 23.96
C ILE A 337 -4.22 12.68 24.70
N MET A 338 -4.66 13.80 25.26
CA MET A 338 -6.01 14.00 25.75
C MET A 338 -6.80 14.79 24.71
N PHE A 339 -7.69 14.13 24.00
CA PHE A 339 -8.66 14.80 23.16
C PHE A 339 -9.82 15.36 23.96
N VAL A 340 -10.07 16.65 23.82
CA VAL A 340 -11.22 17.37 24.38
C VAL A 340 -12.14 17.76 23.24
N MET A 341 -13.26 17.07 23.11
CA MET A 341 -14.17 17.22 21.98
C MET A 341 -15.38 18.05 22.38
N ASN A 342 -15.58 19.19 21.74
CA ASN A 342 -16.76 20.04 21.92
C ASN A 342 -17.85 19.57 20.95
N ILE A 343 -18.99 19.19 21.49
CA ILE A 343 -20.15 18.68 20.75
C ILE A 343 -21.26 19.68 20.80
N ASP A 344 -21.70 20.12 19.62
CA ASP A 344 -22.91 20.88 19.44
C ASP A 344 -24.01 19.93 18.90
N PRO A 345 -25.02 19.59 19.71
CA PRO A 345 -26.06 18.65 19.31
C PRO A 345 -26.87 19.11 18.08
N SER A 346 -26.88 20.41 17.77
CA SER A 346 -27.58 20.95 16.61
C SER A 346 -26.89 20.64 15.28
N GLN A 347 -25.59 20.32 15.31
CA GLN A 347 -24.72 20.25 14.12
C GLN A 347 -24.56 18.85 13.53
N SER A 348 -24.75 17.75 14.29
CA SER A 348 -24.47 16.41 13.80
C SER A 348 -25.36 15.34 14.42
N SER A 349 -25.63 14.29 13.61
CA SER A 349 -26.34 13.07 14.03
C SER A 349 -25.43 11.85 14.20
N ASN A 350 -24.11 11.99 14.04
CA ASN A 350 -23.18 10.87 13.96
C ASN A 350 -22.73 10.31 15.32
N TYR A 351 -23.55 10.46 16.37
CA TYR A 351 -23.24 9.91 17.68
C TYR A 351 -24.49 9.44 18.44
N SER A 352 -24.33 8.51 19.38
CA SER A 352 -25.32 8.03 20.32
C SER A 352 -24.87 8.24 21.76
N GLU A 353 -25.79 8.70 22.62
CA GLU A 353 -25.52 8.86 24.06
C GLU A 353 -25.87 7.58 24.82
N ILE A 354 -24.93 7.06 25.60
CA ILE A 354 -25.03 5.83 26.37
C ILE A 354 -24.63 6.09 27.81
N LYS A 355 -25.55 6.61 28.63
CA LYS A 355 -25.27 7.08 30.01
C LYS A 355 -24.21 8.18 30.01
N ASP A 356 -23.03 7.89 30.57
CA ASP A 356 -21.88 8.82 30.69
C ASP A 356 -20.91 8.72 29.48
N GLU A 357 -21.25 7.93 28.50
CA GLU A 357 -20.41 7.70 27.30
C GLU A 357 -21.11 8.18 26.03
N ILE A 358 -20.31 8.55 25.04
CA ILE A 358 -20.78 8.91 23.70
C ILE A 358 -20.07 7.99 22.70
N LEU A 359 -20.86 7.32 21.89
CA LEU A 359 -20.37 6.50 20.77
C LEU A 359 -20.54 7.23 19.47
N PHE A 360 -19.44 7.59 18.81
CA PHE A 360 -19.43 8.17 17.47
C PHE A 360 -19.35 7.08 16.42
N SER A 361 -19.99 7.35 15.28
CA SER A 361 -19.94 6.47 14.12
C SER A 361 -18.58 6.49 13.43
N ILE A 362 -18.32 5.44 12.68
CA ILE A 362 -17.11 5.30 11.85
C ILE A 362 -16.91 6.51 10.92
N GLY A 363 -15.68 6.99 10.82
CA GLY A 363 -15.32 8.11 9.95
C GLY A 363 -15.87 9.46 10.42
N THR A 364 -16.16 9.62 11.72
CA THR A 364 -16.56 10.93 12.27
C THR A 364 -15.41 11.91 12.21
N ILE A 365 -15.66 13.11 11.70
CA ILE A 365 -14.66 14.14 11.42
C ILE A 365 -14.78 15.27 12.44
N PHE A 366 -13.63 15.73 12.92
CA PHE A 366 -13.52 16.86 13.82
C PHE A 366 -12.55 17.91 13.26
N ARG A 367 -12.74 19.17 13.61
CA ARG A 367 -11.79 20.24 13.36
C ARG A 367 -10.81 20.36 14.53
N ILE A 368 -9.52 20.46 14.22
CA ILE A 368 -8.47 20.67 15.23
C ILE A 368 -8.41 22.16 15.54
N ASN A 369 -8.84 22.57 16.75
CA ASN A 369 -8.91 23.97 17.14
C ASN A 369 -7.62 24.44 17.82
N ASP A 370 -7.11 23.66 18.79
CA ASP A 370 -5.93 24.03 19.55
C ASP A 370 -5.19 22.80 20.11
N ILE A 371 -3.88 22.96 20.32
CA ILE A 371 -3.01 21.92 20.88
C ILE A 371 -2.21 22.58 22.00
N LYS A 372 -2.40 22.10 23.25
CA LYS A 372 -1.77 22.63 24.46
C LYS A 372 -0.97 21.57 25.20
N ARG A 373 0.05 22.01 25.90
CA ARG A 373 0.75 21.14 26.88
C ARG A 373 -0.03 21.07 28.17
N LEU A 374 -0.27 19.89 28.69
CA LEU A 374 -1.03 19.69 29.90
C LEU A 374 -0.14 19.77 31.17
N THR A 375 1.14 19.38 31.04
CA THR A 375 2.11 19.37 32.12
C THR A 375 3.46 19.93 31.67
N SER A 376 4.41 20.15 32.59
CA SER A 376 5.80 20.46 32.28
C SER A 376 6.52 19.35 31.48
N SER A 377 5.96 18.14 31.44
CA SER A 377 6.41 17.05 30.60
C SER A 377 6.01 17.31 29.12
N ASN A 378 6.97 17.19 28.23
CA ASN A 378 6.72 17.31 26.79
C ASN A 378 5.91 16.13 26.20
N ARG A 379 5.55 15.13 26.99
CA ARG A 379 4.94 13.88 26.53
C ARG A 379 3.41 13.81 26.72
N LEU A 380 2.80 14.78 27.43
CA LEU A 380 1.35 14.84 27.63
C LEU A 380 0.79 16.11 27.01
N GLN A 381 -0.14 15.96 26.08
CA GLN A 381 -0.74 17.06 25.31
C GLN A 381 -2.26 17.02 25.40
N GLU A 382 -2.88 18.20 25.38
CA GLU A 382 -4.33 18.37 25.26
C GLU A 382 -4.66 18.91 23.86
N VAL A 383 -5.59 18.25 23.18
CA VAL A 383 -6.01 18.60 21.81
C VAL A 383 -7.50 18.93 21.82
N HIS A 384 -7.84 20.17 21.51
CA HIS A 384 -9.21 20.63 21.45
C HIS A 384 -9.77 20.40 20.06
N LEU A 385 -10.90 19.67 19.99
CA LEU A 385 -11.60 19.33 18.78
C LEU A 385 -13.02 19.88 18.77
N SER A 386 -13.55 20.23 17.63
CA SER A 386 -14.98 20.49 17.44
C SER A 386 -15.55 19.59 16.37
N LEU A 387 -16.72 19.01 16.65
CA LEU A 387 -17.44 18.17 15.69
C LEU A 387 -17.89 19.04 14.51
N ILE A 388 -17.63 18.58 13.28
CA ILE A 388 -18.09 19.27 12.07
C ILE A 388 -19.40 18.63 11.56
N ASN A 389 -20.20 19.41 10.88
CA ASN A 389 -21.44 18.94 10.26
C ASN A 389 -21.24 18.60 8.76
N GLU A 390 -22.21 17.90 8.20
CA GLU A 390 -22.21 17.52 6.79
C GLU A 390 -22.33 18.71 5.83
N LYS A 391 -22.77 19.88 6.32
CA LYS A 391 -22.88 21.13 5.55
C LYS A 391 -21.61 21.99 5.63
N ASP A 392 -20.61 21.56 6.37
CA ASP A 392 -19.30 22.22 6.42
C ASP A 392 -18.67 22.21 5.03
N LYS A 393 -18.13 23.36 4.60
CA LYS A 393 -17.56 23.52 3.25
C LYS A 393 -16.40 22.59 2.98
N ASP A 394 -15.56 22.38 3.97
CA ASP A 394 -14.39 21.50 3.85
C ASP A 394 -14.84 20.05 3.77
N HIS A 395 -15.86 19.66 4.55
CA HIS A 395 -16.47 18.33 4.47
C HIS A 395 -17.11 18.06 3.08
N ILE A 396 -17.89 19.01 2.55
CA ILE A 396 -18.53 18.89 1.23
C ILE A 396 -17.44 18.75 0.12
N ALA A 397 -16.42 19.59 0.15
CA ALA A 397 -15.34 19.54 -0.83
C ALA A 397 -14.63 18.19 -0.81
N LEU A 398 -14.37 17.67 0.39
CA LEU A 398 -13.71 16.40 0.63
C LEU A 398 -14.54 15.22 0.12
N MET A 399 -15.85 15.18 0.45
CA MET A 399 -16.75 14.13 -0.01
C MET A 399 -16.96 14.16 -1.53
N ASN A 400 -17.03 15.34 -2.13
CA ASN A 400 -17.14 15.48 -3.58
C ASN A 400 -15.86 14.97 -4.28
N TYR A 401 -14.69 15.26 -3.76
CA TYR A 401 -13.42 14.72 -4.28
C TYR A 401 -13.40 13.18 -4.24
N ILE A 402 -13.76 12.56 -3.11
CA ILE A 402 -13.85 11.11 -2.97
C ILE A 402 -14.84 10.51 -3.99
N ARG A 403 -15.98 11.17 -4.24
CA ARG A 403 -17.00 10.71 -5.18
C ARG A 403 -16.59 10.87 -6.64
N GLN A 404 -15.94 11.97 -7.01
CA GLN A 404 -15.49 12.23 -8.40
C GLN A 404 -14.44 11.23 -8.86
N GLU A 405 -13.54 10.80 -7.98
CA GLU A 405 -12.54 9.78 -8.29
C GLU A 405 -13.13 8.39 -8.58
N ASN A 406 -14.42 8.15 -8.30
CA ASN A 406 -14.98 6.80 -8.20
C ASN A 406 -16.27 6.58 -9.02
N ASN A 407 -16.48 7.34 -10.10
CA ASN A 407 -17.63 7.20 -11.01
C ASN A 407 -17.63 5.86 -11.80
N SER A 408 -17.99 4.74 -11.15
CA SER A 408 -18.31 3.50 -11.86
C SER A 408 -19.66 2.97 -11.41
N GLU A 409 -20.47 2.48 -12.37
CA GLU A 409 -21.77 1.83 -12.16
C GLU A 409 -21.69 0.44 -11.50
N LYS A 410 -20.47 0.01 -11.13
CA LYS A 410 -20.20 -1.33 -10.59
C LYS A 410 -20.51 -1.42 -9.11
N ASP A 411 -20.82 -2.64 -8.65
CA ASP A 411 -21.17 -3.01 -7.29
C ASP A 411 -20.19 -2.46 -6.23
N GLY A 412 -20.70 -2.07 -5.06
CA GLY A 412 -19.93 -1.40 -4.02
C GLY A 412 -18.66 -2.12 -3.60
N TRP A 413 -18.72 -3.44 -3.37
CA TRP A 413 -17.56 -4.25 -2.99
C TRP A 413 -16.53 -4.40 -4.12
N TYR A 414 -16.97 -4.42 -5.39
CA TYR A 414 -16.06 -4.40 -6.52
C TYR A 414 -15.26 -3.09 -6.57
N ARG A 415 -15.95 -1.95 -6.35
CA ARG A 415 -15.31 -0.63 -6.26
C ARG A 415 -14.31 -0.56 -5.11
N PHE A 416 -14.64 -1.19 -3.98
CA PHE A 416 -13.76 -1.27 -2.82
C PHE A 416 -12.44 -1.98 -3.16
N GLY A 417 -12.48 -3.12 -3.84
CA GLY A 417 -11.29 -3.79 -4.34
C GLY A 417 -10.44 -2.88 -5.24
N ALA A 418 -11.08 -2.11 -6.14
CA ALA A 418 -10.37 -1.16 -7.03
C ALA A 418 -9.67 -0.03 -6.25
N VAL A 419 -10.32 0.49 -5.18
CA VAL A 419 -9.69 1.48 -4.28
C VAL A 419 -8.47 0.88 -3.59
N LEU A 420 -8.57 -0.35 -3.08
CA LEU A 420 -7.43 -1.05 -2.46
C LEU A 420 -6.24 -1.23 -3.43
N ILE A 421 -6.50 -1.48 -4.71
CA ILE A 421 -5.45 -1.53 -5.74
C ILE A 421 -4.78 -0.15 -5.90
N LYS A 422 -5.56 0.92 -6.02
CA LYS A 422 -5.02 2.30 -6.09
C LYS A 422 -4.15 2.64 -4.88
N MET A 423 -4.52 2.13 -3.71
CA MET A 423 -3.80 2.28 -2.46
C MET A 423 -2.58 1.37 -2.32
N ASN A 424 -2.26 0.60 -3.34
CA ASN A 424 -1.20 -0.43 -3.34
C ASN A 424 -1.35 -1.50 -2.23
N ARG A 425 -2.61 -1.73 -1.77
CA ARG A 425 -2.95 -2.79 -0.81
C ARG A 425 -3.40 -4.04 -1.55
N LEU A 426 -2.50 -4.58 -2.36
CA LEU A 426 -2.79 -5.64 -3.32
C LEU A 426 -3.31 -6.92 -2.67
N ASP A 427 -2.75 -7.31 -1.50
CA ASP A 427 -3.20 -8.51 -0.78
C ASP A 427 -4.63 -8.38 -0.27
N LYS A 428 -5.03 -7.17 0.15
CA LYS A 428 -6.39 -6.91 0.63
C LYS A 428 -7.39 -6.84 -0.52
N ALA A 429 -6.97 -6.25 -1.64
CA ALA A 429 -7.77 -6.22 -2.86
C ALA A 429 -8.04 -7.63 -3.38
N GLU A 430 -7.01 -8.48 -3.41
CA GLU A 430 -7.14 -9.88 -3.80
C GLU A 430 -8.14 -10.62 -2.94
N GLN A 431 -8.06 -10.49 -1.60
CA GLN A 431 -9.01 -11.11 -0.68
C GLN A 431 -10.48 -10.72 -0.97
N VAL A 432 -10.73 -9.44 -1.26
CA VAL A 432 -12.07 -8.96 -1.64
C VAL A 432 -12.54 -9.58 -2.95
N TYR A 433 -11.68 -9.58 -3.98
CA TYR A 433 -12.05 -10.11 -5.28
C TYR A 433 -12.21 -11.65 -5.28
N GLN A 434 -11.42 -12.38 -4.50
CA GLN A 434 -11.60 -13.83 -4.32
C GLN A 434 -12.95 -14.15 -3.67
N LEU A 435 -13.33 -13.41 -2.61
CA LEU A 435 -14.64 -13.56 -1.98
C LEU A 435 -15.80 -13.29 -2.96
N LEU A 436 -15.71 -12.16 -3.70
CA LEU A 436 -16.70 -11.83 -4.73
C LEU A 436 -16.79 -12.88 -5.84
N LEU A 437 -15.68 -13.52 -6.17
CA LEU A 437 -15.64 -14.58 -7.17
C LEU A 437 -16.38 -15.85 -6.71
N GLU A 438 -16.30 -16.17 -5.41
CA GLU A 438 -17.02 -17.29 -4.79
C GLU A 438 -18.54 -17.04 -4.72
N GLU A 439 -18.94 -15.81 -4.37
CA GLU A 439 -20.34 -15.44 -4.17
C GLU A 439 -21.11 -15.21 -5.48
N THR A 440 -20.45 -14.72 -6.53
CA THR A 440 -21.13 -14.38 -7.77
C THR A 440 -21.39 -15.58 -8.68
N LYS A 441 -22.64 -15.67 -9.18
CA LYS A 441 -23.04 -16.62 -10.23
C LYS A 441 -23.04 -15.98 -11.63
N ASP A 442 -22.95 -14.66 -11.70
CA ASP A 442 -22.95 -13.90 -12.97
C ASP A 442 -21.56 -14.01 -13.66
N MET A 443 -21.56 -14.58 -14.84
CA MET A 443 -20.35 -14.81 -15.61
C MET A 443 -19.66 -13.50 -16.01
N ASN A 444 -20.40 -12.44 -16.31
CA ASN A 444 -19.81 -11.14 -16.65
C ASN A 444 -19.10 -10.51 -15.44
N LYS A 445 -19.72 -10.60 -14.27
CA LYS A 445 -19.09 -10.19 -13.02
C LYS A 445 -17.83 -11.00 -12.74
N LYS A 446 -17.86 -12.34 -12.98
CA LYS A 446 -16.67 -13.19 -12.84
C LYS A 446 -15.53 -12.75 -13.77
N ALA A 447 -15.85 -12.43 -15.02
CA ALA A 447 -14.84 -11.96 -15.98
C ALA A 447 -14.18 -10.66 -15.50
N SER A 448 -15.00 -9.67 -15.09
CA SER A 448 -14.47 -8.41 -14.53
C SER A 448 -13.62 -8.63 -13.26
N ILE A 449 -13.98 -9.60 -12.41
CA ILE A 449 -13.18 -9.95 -11.23
C ILE A 449 -11.85 -10.59 -11.64
N TYR A 450 -11.84 -11.49 -12.62
CA TYR A 450 -10.61 -12.07 -13.15
C TYR A 450 -9.68 -11.00 -13.75
N GLU A 451 -10.22 -9.98 -14.43
CA GLU A 451 -9.42 -8.83 -14.89
C GLU A 451 -8.72 -8.12 -13.74
N GLN A 452 -9.43 -7.87 -12.63
CA GLN A 452 -8.83 -7.22 -11.47
C GLN A 452 -7.78 -8.09 -10.78
N LEU A 453 -8.02 -9.39 -10.65
CA LEU A 453 -7.04 -10.35 -10.13
C LEU A 453 -5.80 -10.39 -11.04
N GLY A 454 -5.97 -10.39 -12.35
CA GLY A 454 -4.88 -10.28 -13.32
C GLY A 454 -4.10 -8.97 -13.16
N TRP A 455 -4.79 -7.86 -12.96
CA TRP A 455 -4.15 -6.57 -12.71
C TRP A 455 -3.36 -6.53 -11.40
N ILE A 456 -3.85 -7.19 -10.34
CA ILE A 456 -3.14 -7.35 -9.06
C ILE A 456 -1.83 -8.11 -9.28
N GLU A 457 -1.87 -9.24 -9.97
CA GLU A 457 -0.66 -10.02 -10.24
C GLU A 457 0.31 -9.28 -11.18
N TYR A 458 -0.20 -8.51 -12.15
CA TYR A 458 0.60 -7.63 -12.98
C TYR A 458 1.34 -6.56 -12.15
N LYS A 459 0.67 -5.96 -11.17
CA LYS A 459 1.26 -4.99 -10.23
C LYS A 459 2.31 -5.60 -9.29
N ARG A 460 2.21 -6.90 -9.03
CA ARG A 460 3.20 -7.69 -8.29
C ARG A 460 4.36 -8.15 -9.16
N GLU A 461 4.38 -7.75 -10.43
CA GLU A 461 5.35 -8.19 -11.45
C GLU A 461 5.30 -9.69 -11.76
N LYS A 462 4.23 -10.38 -11.36
CA LYS A 462 3.95 -11.78 -11.69
C LYS A 462 3.17 -11.88 -12.99
N TYR A 463 3.84 -11.55 -14.09
CA TYR A 463 3.20 -11.37 -15.39
C TYR A 463 2.60 -12.67 -15.96
N SER A 464 3.21 -13.82 -15.68
CA SER A 464 2.68 -15.12 -16.13
C SER A 464 1.37 -15.47 -15.44
N GLU A 465 1.26 -15.22 -14.13
CA GLU A 465 0.05 -15.41 -13.36
C GLU A 465 -1.04 -14.41 -13.77
N ALA A 466 -0.66 -13.16 -14.06
CA ALA A 466 -1.58 -12.16 -14.59
C ALA A 466 -2.22 -12.62 -15.90
N ILE A 467 -1.43 -13.17 -16.83
CA ILE A 467 -1.92 -13.72 -18.11
C ILE A 467 -2.96 -14.83 -17.88
N ILE A 468 -2.72 -15.73 -16.91
CA ILE A 468 -3.68 -16.81 -16.59
C ILE A 468 -5.05 -16.25 -16.19
N PHE A 469 -5.07 -15.22 -15.35
CA PHE A 469 -6.32 -14.58 -14.95
C PHE A 469 -6.99 -13.84 -16.11
N TYR A 470 -6.23 -13.11 -16.92
CA TYR A 470 -6.76 -12.43 -18.10
C TYR A 470 -7.31 -13.42 -19.15
N GLU A 471 -6.67 -14.57 -19.35
CA GLU A 471 -7.17 -15.61 -20.26
C GLU A 471 -8.49 -16.22 -19.75
N LYS A 472 -8.65 -16.41 -18.43
CA LYS A 472 -9.95 -16.82 -17.85
C LYS A 472 -11.04 -15.79 -18.14
N ALA A 473 -10.77 -14.51 -18.01
CA ALA A 473 -11.70 -13.46 -18.36
C ALA A 473 -12.01 -13.47 -19.85
N LEU A 474 -11.01 -13.64 -20.72
CA LEU A 474 -11.14 -13.67 -22.16
C LEU A 474 -12.06 -14.81 -22.65
N ILE A 475 -11.93 -16.00 -22.08
CA ILE A 475 -12.80 -17.14 -22.40
C ILE A 475 -14.26 -16.80 -22.13
N ILE A 476 -14.55 -16.18 -20.99
CA ILE A 476 -15.92 -15.78 -20.64
C ILE A 476 -16.44 -14.72 -21.62
N TYR A 477 -15.62 -13.73 -21.93
CA TYR A 477 -15.99 -12.66 -22.85
C TYR A 477 -16.25 -13.16 -24.26
N GLN A 478 -15.48 -14.08 -24.77
CA GLN A 478 -15.68 -14.68 -26.10
C GLN A 478 -16.96 -15.54 -26.17
N GLN A 479 -17.41 -16.10 -25.06
CA GLN A 479 -18.64 -16.90 -25.02
C GLN A 479 -19.92 -16.06 -24.88
N ASN A 480 -19.81 -14.77 -24.57
CA ASN A 480 -20.95 -13.90 -24.39
C ASN A 480 -21.09 -12.84 -25.49
N PRO A 481 -22.02 -13.00 -26.43
CA PRO A 481 -22.20 -12.05 -27.53
C PRO A 481 -22.75 -10.68 -27.10
N ALA A 482 -23.29 -10.57 -25.89
CA ALA A 482 -23.86 -9.32 -25.36
C ALA A 482 -22.84 -8.47 -24.60
N ILE A 483 -21.54 -8.82 -24.68
CA ILE A 483 -20.51 -8.08 -23.94
C ILE A 483 -20.24 -6.71 -24.54
N ASN A 484 -19.86 -5.78 -23.70
CA ASN A 484 -19.29 -4.51 -24.13
C ASN A 484 -17.95 -4.77 -24.86
N GLN A 485 -17.93 -4.53 -26.15
CA GLN A 485 -16.75 -4.77 -26.99
C GLN A 485 -15.54 -3.92 -26.56
N LEU A 486 -15.75 -2.75 -25.94
CA LEU A 486 -14.65 -1.94 -25.39
C LEU A 486 -13.97 -2.61 -24.18
N ASP A 487 -14.72 -3.34 -23.35
CA ASP A 487 -14.13 -4.11 -22.25
C ASP A 487 -13.28 -5.24 -22.79
N LEU A 488 -13.74 -5.91 -23.84
CA LEU A 488 -12.94 -6.93 -24.54
C LEU A 488 -11.65 -6.33 -25.13
N ALA A 489 -11.71 -5.13 -25.74
CA ALA A 489 -10.52 -4.46 -26.25
C ALA A 489 -9.54 -4.08 -25.13
N ASN A 490 -10.04 -3.65 -23.98
CA ASN A 490 -9.21 -3.34 -22.80
C ASN A 490 -8.55 -4.60 -22.23
N LEU A 491 -9.26 -5.72 -22.21
CA LEU A 491 -8.68 -7.00 -21.80
C LEU A 491 -7.57 -7.46 -22.75
N TYR A 492 -7.78 -7.40 -24.08
CA TYR A 492 -6.71 -7.69 -25.05
C TYR A 492 -5.49 -6.77 -24.86
N TYR A 493 -5.71 -5.50 -24.57
CA TYR A 493 -4.63 -4.56 -24.28
C TYR A 493 -3.86 -4.96 -23.01
N SER A 494 -4.55 -5.39 -21.95
CA SER A 494 -3.92 -5.85 -20.71
C SER A 494 -3.11 -7.15 -20.92
N ILE A 495 -3.65 -8.09 -21.69
CA ILE A 495 -2.96 -9.32 -22.10
C ILE A 495 -1.68 -8.98 -22.88
N ALA A 496 -1.79 -8.06 -23.84
CA ALA A 496 -0.66 -7.65 -24.67
C ALA A 496 0.46 -7.02 -23.85
N THR A 497 0.11 -6.12 -22.91
CA THR A 497 1.11 -5.49 -22.02
C THR A 497 1.79 -6.52 -21.12
N ALA A 498 1.07 -7.52 -20.60
CA ALA A 498 1.66 -8.60 -19.83
C ALA A 498 2.59 -9.48 -20.67
N TYR A 499 2.22 -9.83 -21.92
CA TYR A 499 3.10 -10.55 -22.84
C TYR A 499 4.36 -9.76 -23.21
N SER A 500 4.26 -8.43 -23.37
CA SER A 500 5.43 -7.57 -23.60
C SER A 500 6.42 -7.62 -22.43
N LYS A 501 5.92 -7.69 -21.18
CA LYS A 501 6.77 -7.77 -19.98
C LYS A 501 7.53 -9.10 -19.84
N ILE A 502 7.03 -10.19 -20.42
CA ILE A 502 7.73 -11.49 -20.48
C ILE A 502 8.44 -11.70 -21.82
N GLU A 503 8.68 -10.61 -22.58
CA GLU A 503 9.41 -10.60 -23.85
C GLU A 503 8.79 -11.49 -24.94
N ASN A 504 7.49 -11.81 -24.85
CA ASN A 504 6.77 -12.55 -25.88
C ASN A 504 6.15 -11.59 -26.90
N SER A 505 7.00 -10.94 -27.71
CA SER A 505 6.61 -9.91 -28.67
C SER A 505 5.56 -10.39 -29.68
N SER A 506 5.60 -11.67 -30.08
CA SER A 506 4.63 -12.22 -31.05
C SER A 506 3.20 -12.24 -30.49
N LYS A 507 3.00 -12.74 -29.27
CA LYS A 507 1.68 -12.74 -28.64
C LYS A 507 1.23 -11.35 -28.23
N ALA A 508 2.16 -10.51 -27.77
CA ALA A 508 1.90 -9.11 -27.48
C ALA A 508 1.35 -8.36 -28.70
N LEU A 509 2.04 -8.49 -29.84
CA LEU A 509 1.62 -7.85 -31.09
C LEU A 509 0.24 -8.32 -31.57
N LEU A 510 -0.03 -9.64 -31.50
CA LEU A 510 -1.33 -10.20 -31.86
C LEU A 510 -2.44 -9.58 -30.98
N SER A 511 -2.26 -9.58 -29.67
CA SER A 511 -3.26 -9.08 -28.72
C SER A 511 -3.47 -7.56 -28.86
N HIS A 512 -2.40 -6.77 -29.06
CA HIS A 512 -2.55 -5.34 -29.34
C HIS A 512 -3.29 -5.06 -30.64
N LYS A 513 -3.07 -5.86 -31.69
CA LYS A 513 -3.80 -5.72 -32.96
C LYS A 513 -5.29 -6.05 -32.82
N GLU A 514 -5.65 -7.07 -32.03
CA GLU A 514 -7.06 -7.35 -31.74
C GLU A 514 -7.71 -6.21 -30.94
N ALA A 515 -7.03 -5.68 -29.92
CA ALA A 515 -7.50 -4.51 -29.19
C ALA A 515 -7.68 -3.28 -30.11
N LEU A 516 -6.69 -3.00 -30.98
CA LEU A 516 -6.74 -1.88 -31.91
C LEU A 516 -7.90 -2.03 -32.90
N LYS A 517 -8.07 -3.22 -33.48
CA LYS A 517 -9.16 -3.51 -34.45
C LYS A 517 -10.54 -3.18 -33.85
N ILE A 518 -10.79 -3.59 -32.61
CA ILE A 518 -12.05 -3.30 -31.92
C ILE A 518 -12.18 -1.80 -31.67
N ARG A 519 -11.12 -1.16 -31.16
CA ARG A 519 -11.12 0.28 -30.86
C ARG A 519 -11.33 1.13 -32.11
N GLU A 520 -10.72 0.79 -33.26
CA GLU A 520 -10.92 1.49 -34.54
C GLU A 520 -12.36 1.41 -35.05
N GLN A 521 -13.09 0.33 -34.71
CA GLN A 521 -14.51 0.19 -35.09
C GLN A 521 -15.47 1.00 -34.21
N LEU A 522 -15.13 1.20 -32.94
CA LEU A 522 -16.06 1.72 -31.94
C LEU A 522 -15.73 3.14 -31.48
N LEU A 523 -14.50 3.57 -31.57
CA LEU A 523 -14.05 4.86 -31.10
C LEU A 523 -13.89 5.86 -32.25
N PRO A 524 -14.06 7.16 -32.01
CA PRO A 524 -13.67 8.21 -32.94
C PRO A 524 -12.19 8.08 -33.34
N SER A 525 -11.87 8.39 -34.59
CA SER A 525 -10.51 8.22 -35.15
C SER A 525 -9.40 9.00 -34.41
N ASP A 526 -9.79 9.92 -33.56
CA ASP A 526 -8.88 10.73 -32.74
C ASP A 526 -8.96 10.41 -31.23
N HIS A 527 -9.54 9.27 -30.83
CA HIS A 527 -9.62 8.91 -29.42
C HIS A 527 -8.25 8.55 -28.84
N LEU A 528 -7.95 8.98 -27.60
CA LEU A 528 -6.67 8.77 -26.92
C LEU A 528 -6.28 7.29 -26.73
N ASP A 529 -7.26 6.39 -26.61
CA ASP A 529 -6.99 4.95 -26.48
C ASP A 529 -6.49 4.33 -27.80
N LEU A 530 -6.82 4.94 -28.95
CA LEU A 530 -6.18 4.58 -30.24
C LEU A 530 -4.72 4.99 -30.23
N ALA A 531 -4.40 6.21 -29.75
CA ALA A 531 -3.02 6.67 -29.63
C ALA A 531 -2.16 5.70 -28.79
N LYS A 532 -2.66 5.29 -27.61
CA LYS A 532 -1.98 4.31 -26.76
C LYS A 532 -1.76 2.97 -27.47
N SER A 533 -2.76 2.50 -28.23
CA SER A 533 -2.62 1.26 -28.99
C SER A 533 -1.57 1.38 -30.11
N TYR A 534 -1.55 2.52 -30.83
CA TYR A 534 -0.55 2.77 -31.85
C TYR A 534 0.86 2.83 -31.29
N GLY A 535 1.08 3.54 -30.15
CA GLY A 535 2.38 3.63 -29.51
C GLY A 535 2.94 2.26 -29.10
N ASN A 536 2.14 1.44 -28.42
CA ASN A 536 2.59 0.10 -28.00
C ASN A 536 2.88 -0.84 -29.20
N ILE A 537 2.08 -0.77 -30.25
CA ILE A 537 2.36 -1.54 -31.49
C ILE A 537 3.65 -1.01 -32.14
N GLY A 538 3.85 0.32 -32.16
CA GLY A 538 5.06 0.95 -32.67
C GLY A 538 6.32 0.43 -31.97
N LEU A 539 6.31 0.37 -30.63
CA LEU A 539 7.42 -0.18 -29.83
C LEU A 539 7.74 -1.64 -30.20
N LEU A 540 6.72 -2.49 -30.37
CA LEU A 540 6.94 -3.89 -30.76
C LEU A 540 7.54 -4.04 -32.15
N TYR A 541 7.25 -3.11 -33.06
CA TYR A 541 7.91 -3.09 -34.38
C TYR A 541 9.34 -2.56 -34.32
N VAL A 542 9.65 -1.66 -33.35
CA VAL A 542 11.06 -1.29 -33.07
C VAL A 542 11.84 -2.50 -32.57
N ASP A 543 11.30 -3.29 -31.66
CA ASP A 543 11.92 -4.53 -31.17
C ASP A 543 12.12 -5.56 -32.30
N ALA A 544 11.21 -5.56 -33.26
CA ALA A 544 11.31 -6.41 -34.47
C ALA A 544 12.26 -5.83 -35.55
N ASN A 545 12.93 -4.70 -35.32
CA ASN A 545 13.75 -3.95 -36.27
C ASN A 545 13.01 -3.51 -37.55
N ASP A 546 11.68 -3.39 -37.53
CA ASP A 546 10.87 -2.84 -38.61
C ASP A 546 10.61 -1.34 -38.40
N SER A 547 11.65 -0.55 -38.58
CA SER A 547 11.61 0.91 -38.37
C SER A 547 10.58 1.63 -39.26
N PRO A 548 10.34 1.29 -40.55
CA PRO A 548 9.31 1.95 -41.34
C PRO A 548 7.89 1.75 -40.82
N THR A 549 7.56 0.53 -40.40
CA THR A 549 6.24 0.23 -39.83
C THR A 549 6.08 0.91 -38.46
N ALA A 550 7.09 0.84 -37.59
CA ALA A 550 7.12 1.53 -36.29
C ALA A 550 6.87 3.04 -36.47
N LEU A 551 7.57 3.68 -37.41
CA LEU A 551 7.42 5.10 -37.69
C LEU A 551 5.98 5.47 -38.06
N SER A 552 5.32 4.66 -38.93
CA SER A 552 3.92 4.87 -39.29
C SER A 552 2.96 4.84 -38.09
N TYR A 553 3.22 3.97 -37.12
CA TYR A 553 2.40 3.88 -35.91
C TYR A 553 2.64 5.06 -34.97
N PHE A 554 3.88 5.48 -34.72
CA PHE A 554 4.17 6.65 -33.90
C PHE A 554 3.65 7.96 -34.51
N GLU A 555 3.62 8.07 -35.84
CA GLU A 555 2.99 9.23 -36.50
C GLU A 555 1.49 9.30 -36.23
N LYS A 556 0.79 8.17 -36.24
CA LYS A 556 -0.64 8.10 -35.91
C LYS A 556 -0.86 8.46 -34.44
N GLU A 557 -0.04 7.95 -33.54
CA GLU A 557 -0.07 8.28 -32.12
C GLU A 557 0.11 9.79 -31.91
N PHE A 558 1.18 10.36 -32.49
CA PHE A 558 1.48 11.78 -32.37
C PHE A 558 0.36 12.68 -32.92
N ALA A 559 -0.22 12.31 -34.06
CA ALA A 559 -1.30 13.08 -34.68
C ALA A 559 -2.55 13.17 -33.79
N ILE A 560 -2.85 12.11 -33.02
CA ILE A 560 -3.94 12.12 -32.05
C ILE A 560 -3.54 12.93 -30.81
N ASN A 561 -2.38 12.63 -30.23
CA ASN A 561 -1.92 13.29 -29.01
C ASN A 561 -1.81 14.81 -29.17
N GLN A 562 -1.35 15.28 -30.35
CA GLN A 562 -1.23 16.71 -30.67
C GLN A 562 -2.57 17.46 -30.63
N LYS A 563 -3.71 16.79 -30.87
CA LYS A 563 -5.05 17.42 -30.87
C LYS A 563 -5.60 17.61 -29.44
N PHE A 564 -5.32 16.66 -28.56
CA PHE A 564 -5.98 16.58 -27.25
C PHE A 564 -5.10 17.00 -26.08
N LEU A 565 -3.79 16.88 -26.23
CA LEU A 565 -2.86 17.25 -25.18
C LEU A 565 -2.49 18.74 -25.29
N PRO A 566 -2.25 19.40 -24.15
CA PRO A 566 -1.69 20.75 -24.16
C PRO A 566 -0.39 20.80 -25.00
N PRO A 567 -0.10 21.89 -25.69
CA PRO A 567 1.06 21.99 -26.58
C PRO A 567 2.42 21.69 -25.91
N ASN A 568 2.47 21.77 -24.60
CA ASN A 568 3.68 21.53 -23.82
C ASN A 568 3.59 20.20 -23.02
N HIS A 569 2.72 19.26 -23.39
CA HIS A 569 2.56 18.01 -22.65
C HIS A 569 3.78 17.09 -22.86
N PRO A 570 4.32 16.43 -21.80
CA PRO A 570 5.48 15.53 -21.91
C PRO A 570 5.32 14.39 -22.92
N ASP A 571 4.11 13.81 -23.08
CA ASP A 571 3.87 12.73 -24.01
C ASP A 571 4.11 13.13 -25.48
N LEU A 572 3.93 14.41 -25.83
CA LEU A 572 4.28 14.91 -27.16
C LEU A 572 5.79 14.88 -27.40
N VAL A 573 6.57 15.11 -26.34
CA VAL A 573 8.04 15.03 -26.43
C VAL A 573 8.47 13.60 -26.68
N VAL A 574 7.91 12.63 -25.95
CA VAL A 574 8.25 11.20 -26.13
C VAL A 574 7.97 10.77 -27.56
N ALA A 575 6.76 11.00 -28.07
CA ALA A 575 6.41 10.64 -29.44
C ALA A 575 7.30 11.32 -30.50
N LEU A 576 7.65 12.61 -30.30
CA LEU A 576 8.55 13.32 -31.20
C LEU A 576 9.99 12.77 -31.16
N MET A 577 10.47 12.37 -29.99
CA MET A 577 11.79 11.75 -29.86
C MET A 577 11.83 10.38 -30.57
N ASP A 578 10.81 9.54 -30.40
CA ASP A 578 10.71 8.24 -31.07
C ASP A 578 10.64 8.40 -32.61
N ILE A 579 9.81 9.33 -33.11
CA ILE A 579 9.75 9.67 -34.53
C ILE A 579 11.11 10.15 -35.02
N GLY A 580 11.80 10.99 -34.23
CA GLY A 580 13.12 11.52 -34.56
C GLY A 580 14.17 10.41 -34.70
N VAL A 581 14.25 9.50 -33.71
CA VAL A 581 15.19 8.37 -33.71
C VAL A 581 14.93 7.45 -34.88
N LEU A 582 13.67 7.04 -35.12
CA LEU A 582 13.32 6.17 -36.25
C LEU A 582 13.58 6.83 -37.61
N SER A 583 13.30 8.14 -37.71
CA SER A 583 13.61 8.88 -38.95
C SER A 583 15.12 8.96 -39.16
N TYR A 584 15.92 9.11 -38.12
CA TYR A 584 17.37 9.06 -38.20
C TYR A 584 17.88 7.68 -38.64
N ASN A 585 17.32 6.61 -38.10
CA ASN A 585 17.69 5.22 -38.45
C ASN A 585 17.31 4.87 -39.87
N THR A 586 16.27 5.52 -40.43
CA THR A 586 15.85 5.35 -41.85
C THR A 586 16.46 6.39 -42.80
N ASP A 587 17.54 7.06 -42.39
CA ASP A 587 18.26 8.08 -43.16
C ASP A 587 17.43 9.33 -43.54
N ASN A 588 16.27 9.54 -42.94
CA ASN A 588 15.47 10.73 -43.14
C ASN A 588 15.89 11.85 -42.17
N CYS A 589 17.10 12.38 -42.40
CA CYS A 589 17.69 13.41 -41.53
C CYS A 589 16.83 14.69 -41.38
N THR A 590 16.11 15.08 -42.44
CA THR A 590 15.25 16.28 -42.43
C THR A 590 14.10 16.13 -41.44
N LYS A 591 13.45 14.97 -41.44
CA LYS A 591 12.34 14.66 -40.54
C LYS A 591 12.84 14.44 -39.12
N ALA A 592 13.98 13.74 -38.96
CA ALA A 592 14.62 13.56 -37.66
C ALA A 592 14.91 14.91 -36.97
N LEU A 593 15.54 15.84 -37.74
CA LEU A 593 15.86 17.17 -37.25
C LEU A 593 14.60 17.95 -36.79
N ALA A 594 13.58 17.99 -37.65
CA ALA A 594 12.32 18.69 -37.34
C ALA A 594 11.62 18.12 -36.12
N SER A 595 11.68 16.80 -35.90
CA SER A 595 11.09 16.16 -34.73
C SER A 595 11.87 16.48 -33.47
N PHE A 596 13.21 16.37 -33.48
CA PHE A 596 14.04 16.69 -32.32
C PHE A 596 14.01 18.18 -31.96
N GLU A 597 13.95 19.08 -32.93
CA GLU A 597 13.83 20.51 -32.67
C GLU A 597 12.49 20.87 -32.01
N LYS A 598 11.38 20.27 -32.47
CA LYS A 598 10.08 20.42 -31.81
C LYS A 598 10.09 19.87 -30.38
N ALA A 599 10.68 18.69 -30.18
CA ALA A 599 10.83 18.11 -28.84
C ALA A 599 11.64 19.01 -27.92
N LEU A 600 12.75 19.57 -28.42
CA LEU A 600 13.59 20.52 -27.70
C LEU A 600 12.83 21.80 -27.35
N GLU A 601 12.04 22.37 -28.28
CA GLU A 601 11.22 23.56 -28.04
C GLU A 601 10.22 23.32 -26.90
N ILE A 602 9.57 22.17 -26.86
CA ILE A 602 8.64 21.81 -25.77
C ILE A 602 9.41 21.66 -24.45
N ARG A 603 10.52 20.91 -24.46
CA ARG A 603 11.35 20.70 -23.25
C ARG A 603 11.86 22.02 -22.68
N GLN A 604 12.29 22.97 -23.52
CA GLN A 604 12.74 24.31 -23.07
C GLN A 604 11.63 25.15 -22.41
N LYS A 605 10.35 24.86 -22.70
CA LYS A 605 9.21 25.55 -22.06
C LYS A 605 8.83 24.96 -20.71
N ILE A 606 9.10 23.68 -20.50
CA ILE A 606 8.66 22.95 -19.31
C ILE A 606 9.78 22.61 -18.33
N LEU A 607 11.04 22.59 -18.78
CA LEU A 607 12.20 22.21 -17.98
C LEU A 607 13.10 23.43 -17.72
N PRO A 608 13.80 23.48 -16.57
CA PRO A 608 14.83 24.49 -16.35
C PRO A 608 15.99 24.35 -17.34
N ASP A 609 16.70 25.45 -17.61
CA ASP A 609 17.82 25.50 -18.57
C ASP A 609 18.99 24.54 -18.29
N ASN A 610 19.05 24.03 -17.06
CA ASN A 610 20.07 23.10 -16.60
C ASN A 610 19.51 21.66 -16.41
N ASP A 611 18.34 21.35 -16.95
CA ASP A 611 17.77 20.01 -16.84
C ASP A 611 18.47 19.02 -17.78
N LEU A 612 18.77 17.81 -17.26
CA LEU A 612 19.40 16.74 -18.04
C LEU A 612 18.53 16.25 -19.22
N GLY A 613 17.21 16.43 -19.16
CA GLY A 613 16.31 16.12 -20.28
C GLY A 613 16.61 16.94 -21.56
N LEU A 614 17.22 18.11 -21.44
CA LEU A 614 17.65 18.91 -22.62
C LEU A 614 18.89 18.32 -23.31
N VAL A 615 19.75 17.62 -22.54
CA VAL A 615 21.00 17.04 -23.06
C VAL A 615 20.73 16.05 -24.16
N GLU A 616 19.75 15.15 -23.97
CA GLU A 616 19.36 14.15 -24.96
C GLU A 616 18.91 14.80 -26.28
N SER A 617 18.05 15.84 -26.19
CA SER A 617 17.60 16.57 -27.39
C SER A 617 18.75 17.22 -28.14
N TYR A 618 19.66 17.90 -27.43
CA TYR A 618 20.84 18.53 -28.06
C TYR A 618 21.78 17.48 -28.67
N ASN A 619 22.02 16.34 -28.00
CA ASN A 619 22.85 15.27 -28.53
C ASN A 619 22.25 14.70 -29.83
N ASN A 620 20.95 14.40 -29.86
CA ASN A 620 20.28 13.86 -31.04
C ASN A 620 20.30 14.85 -32.20
N ILE A 621 20.06 16.14 -31.97
CA ILE A 621 20.20 17.19 -32.99
C ILE A 621 21.65 17.24 -33.50
N GLY A 622 22.63 17.15 -32.62
CA GLY A 622 24.05 17.11 -32.99
C GLY A 622 24.39 15.92 -33.88
N LEU A 623 23.88 14.72 -33.54
CA LEU A 623 24.07 13.51 -34.34
C LEU A 623 23.45 13.67 -35.76
N VAL A 624 22.25 14.25 -35.87
CA VAL A 624 21.61 14.52 -37.16
C VAL A 624 22.45 15.49 -38.00
N TYR A 625 22.94 16.59 -37.42
CA TYR A 625 23.81 17.54 -38.12
C TYR A 625 25.13 16.90 -38.54
N ASN A 626 25.74 16.02 -37.72
CA ASN A 626 26.92 15.25 -38.15
C ASN A 626 26.63 14.39 -39.40
N ARG A 627 25.48 13.71 -39.46
CA ARG A 627 25.07 12.92 -40.61
C ARG A 627 24.78 13.79 -41.84
N MET A 628 24.23 14.99 -41.63
CA MET A 628 24.00 15.97 -42.71
C MET A 628 25.28 16.75 -43.12
N SER A 629 26.45 16.42 -42.55
CA SER A 629 27.73 17.06 -42.80
C SER A 629 27.78 18.55 -42.42
N ASP A 630 26.89 19.04 -41.55
CA ASP A 630 26.94 20.37 -40.93
C ASP A 630 27.68 20.33 -39.59
N GLN A 631 28.99 20.13 -39.65
CA GLN A 631 29.84 19.92 -38.48
C GLN A 631 29.82 21.11 -37.48
N PRO A 632 29.79 22.36 -37.93
CA PRO A 632 29.71 23.50 -36.98
C PRO A 632 28.45 23.49 -36.11
N LYS A 633 27.29 23.13 -36.69
CA LYS A 633 26.05 23.02 -35.92
C LYS A 633 26.03 21.76 -35.03
N ALA A 634 26.61 20.65 -35.49
CA ALA A 634 26.79 19.47 -34.69
C ALA A 634 27.59 19.77 -33.43
N LEU A 635 28.76 20.43 -33.59
CA LEU A 635 29.63 20.77 -32.49
C LEU A 635 28.92 21.69 -31.50
N LEU A 636 28.22 22.73 -31.97
CA LEU A 636 27.47 23.67 -31.14
C LEU A 636 26.44 22.95 -30.24
N ASN A 637 25.73 21.97 -30.79
CA ASN A 637 24.73 21.26 -30.04
C ASN A 637 25.36 20.27 -29.01
N HIS A 638 26.43 19.57 -29.38
CA HIS A 638 27.15 18.71 -28.45
C HIS A 638 27.83 19.51 -27.32
N GLU A 639 28.34 20.72 -27.60
CA GLU A 639 28.89 21.61 -26.59
C GLU A 639 27.81 22.13 -25.62
N LYS A 640 26.59 22.46 -26.12
CA LYS A 640 25.45 22.78 -25.24
C LYS A 640 25.07 21.60 -24.32
N ALA A 641 25.01 20.39 -24.84
CA ALA A 641 24.78 19.20 -24.06
C ALA A 641 25.84 19.00 -22.96
N LEU A 642 27.13 19.15 -23.33
CA LEU A 642 28.25 19.09 -22.39
C LEU A 642 28.16 20.18 -21.30
N ALA A 643 27.86 21.40 -21.67
CA ALA A 643 27.76 22.51 -20.73
C ALA A 643 26.65 22.33 -19.68
N ILE A 644 25.55 21.68 -20.02
CA ILE A 644 24.50 21.33 -19.07
C ILE A 644 25.03 20.26 -18.10
N ARG A 645 25.64 19.18 -18.61
CA ARG A 645 26.24 18.13 -17.77
C ARG A 645 27.29 18.68 -16.80
N GLU A 646 28.15 19.60 -17.26
CA GLU A 646 29.18 20.27 -16.43
C GLU A 646 28.62 21.06 -15.25
N LYS A 647 27.40 21.62 -15.41
CA LYS A 647 26.73 22.40 -14.35
C LYS A 647 26.05 21.51 -13.32
N VAL A 648 25.59 20.30 -13.71
CA VAL A 648 24.68 19.47 -12.91
C VAL A 648 25.37 18.24 -12.34
N LEU A 649 26.30 17.64 -13.08
CA LEU A 649 26.90 16.36 -12.73
C LEU A 649 28.27 16.52 -12.06
N PRO A 650 28.67 15.59 -11.17
CA PRO A 650 30.02 15.52 -10.63
C PRO A 650 31.07 15.34 -11.75
N LYS A 651 32.27 15.92 -11.57
CA LYS A 651 33.32 15.96 -12.60
C LYS A 651 33.68 14.61 -13.27
N ASN A 652 33.47 13.49 -12.60
CA ASN A 652 33.82 12.15 -13.11
C ASN A 652 32.58 11.33 -13.46
N HIS A 653 31.43 11.96 -13.73
CA HIS A 653 30.23 11.21 -14.05
C HIS A 653 30.36 10.48 -15.40
N PRO A 654 29.91 9.21 -15.51
CA PRO A 654 30.00 8.39 -16.74
C PRO A 654 29.48 9.04 -18.00
N ASP A 655 28.43 9.87 -17.89
CA ASP A 655 27.77 10.55 -19.02
C ASP A 655 28.68 11.54 -19.74
N PHE A 656 29.77 12.05 -19.11
CA PHE A 656 30.75 12.87 -19.81
C PHE A 656 31.45 12.11 -20.93
N GLY A 657 31.60 10.78 -20.78
CA GLY A 657 32.22 9.94 -21.80
C GLY A 657 31.48 9.94 -23.13
N GLU A 658 30.14 10.01 -23.12
CA GLU A 658 29.32 10.17 -24.32
C GLU A 658 29.54 11.57 -24.94
N SER A 659 29.45 12.63 -24.14
CA SER A 659 29.64 13.99 -24.63
C SER A 659 31.01 14.19 -25.29
N TYR A 660 32.08 13.71 -24.64
CA TYR A 660 33.42 13.80 -25.18
C TYR A 660 33.60 12.97 -26.47
N ASN A 661 33.00 11.76 -26.52
CA ASN A 661 33.03 10.94 -27.73
C ASN A 661 32.34 11.66 -28.91
N ASN A 662 31.14 12.21 -28.69
CA ASN A 662 30.39 12.89 -29.76
C ASN A 662 31.13 14.13 -30.28
N ILE A 663 31.72 14.92 -29.39
CA ILE A 663 32.55 16.06 -29.76
C ILE A 663 33.82 15.60 -30.51
N GLY A 664 34.46 14.52 -30.02
CA GLY A 664 35.65 13.96 -30.65
C GLY A 664 35.41 13.50 -32.10
N VAL A 665 34.30 12.74 -32.32
CA VAL A 665 33.87 12.32 -33.65
C VAL A 665 33.51 13.52 -34.54
N THR A 666 32.89 14.57 -33.97
CA THR A 666 32.61 15.79 -34.73
C THR A 666 33.88 16.50 -35.19
N TYR A 667 34.90 16.59 -34.33
CA TYR A 667 36.22 17.11 -34.74
C TYR A 667 36.95 16.25 -35.76
N GLU A 668 36.82 14.92 -35.68
CA GLU A 668 37.31 14.01 -36.72
C GLU A 668 36.69 14.38 -38.09
N ASN A 669 35.36 14.53 -38.12
CA ASN A 669 34.62 14.89 -39.34
C ASN A 669 35.02 16.30 -39.89
N MET A 670 35.51 17.17 -39.00
CA MET A 670 36.10 18.46 -39.37
C MET A 670 37.57 18.38 -39.81
N ASN A 671 38.15 17.20 -39.88
CA ASN A 671 39.56 16.93 -40.12
C ASN A 671 40.52 17.58 -39.08
N ASN A 672 39.99 17.88 -37.86
CA ASN A 672 40.80 18.35 -36.77
C ASN A 672 41.21 17.20 -35.84
N HIS A 673 42.15 16.36 -36.33
CA HIS A 673 42.50 15.11 -35.68
C HIS A 673 43.15 15.32 -34.31
N THR A 674 43.90 16.42 -34.13
CA THR A 674 44.51 16.77 -32.80
C THR A 674 43.46 16.95 -31.72
N LYS A 675 42.42 17.76 -32.00
CA LYS A 675 41.34 17.96 -31.04
C LYS A 675 40.49 16.69 -30.87
N ALA A 676 40.26 15.96 -31.96
CA ALA A 676 39.52 14.69 -31.92
C ALA A 676 40.20 13.72 -30.94
N CYS A 677 41.53 13.50 -31.07
CA CYS A 677 42.28 12.64 -30.13
C CYS A 677 42.10 13.09 -28.68
N SER A 678 42.26 14.38 -28.40
CA SER A 678 42.14 14.90 -27.03
C SER A 678 40.79 14.63 -26.40
N PHE A 679 39.69 14.80 -27.14
CA PHE A 679 38.33 14.51 -26.63
C PHE A 679 38.08 12.99 -26.51
N LEU A 680 38.51 12.17 -27.46
CA LEU A 680 38.35 10.73 -27.42
C LEU A 680 39.17 10.09 -26.28
N GLU A 681 40.37 10.59 -25.99
CA GLU A 681 41.16 10.16 -24.83
C GLU A 681 40.41 10.47 -23.51
N ARG A 682 39.84 11.66 -23.36
CA ARG A 682 39.00 11.98 -22.21
C ARG A 682 37.76 11.10 -22.11
N ALA A 683 37.13 10.73 -23.26
CA ALA A 683 35.99 9.84 -23.28
C ALA A 683 36.35 8.43 -22.80
N ILE A 684 37.55 7.94 -23.13
CA ILE A 684 38.07 6.65 -22.66
C ILE A 684 38.45 6.71 -21.18
N GLU A 685 39.10 7.79 -20.74
CA GLU A 685 39.47 8.00 -19.33
C GLU A 685 38.26 7.91 -18.40
N VAL A 686 37.18 8.60 -18.75
CA VAL A 686 35.90 8.52 -18.03
C VAL A 686 35.30 7.12 -18.10
N GLY A 687 35.38 6.48 -19.27
CA GLY A 687 34.87 5.10 -19.47
C GLY A 687 35.58 4.08 -18.58
N LEU A 688 36.91 4.17 -18.48
CA LEU A 688 37.73 3.26 -17.65
C LEU A 688 37.40 3.36 -16.14
N CYS A 689 36.86 4.48 -15.68
CA CYS A 689 36.44 4.66 -14.30
C CYS A 689 35.08 4.01 -14.00
N SER A 690 34.24 3.76 -15.01
CA SER A 690 32.81 3.44 -14.83
C SER A 690 32.33 2.19 -15.55
N LEU A 691 33.03 1.72 -16.58
CA LEU A 691 32.65 0.58 -17.42
C LEU A 691 33.64 -0.58 -17.23
N SER A 692 33.18 -1.79 -17.50
CA SER A 692 34.07 -2.95 -17.54
C SER A 692 35.02 -2.88 -18.73
N ALA A 693 36.17 -3.56 -18.64
CA ALA A 693 37.19 -3.56 -19.71
C ALA A 693 36.66 -4.06 -21.05
N ASP A 694 35.70 -4.97 -21.02
CA ASP A 694 35.08 -5.62 -22.18
C ASP A 694 33.76 -4.93 -22.61
N ASP A 695 33.45 -3.77 -22.06
CA ASP A 695 32.22 -3.04 -22.38
C ASP A 695 32.23 -2.58 -23.85
N PRO A 696 31.20 -2.89 -24.65
CA PRO A 696 31.11 -2.52 -26.06
C PRO A 696 31.25 -1.00 -26.32
N ILE A 697 30.73 -0.19 -25.39
CA ILE A 697 30.83 1.29 -25.48
C ILE A 697 32.26 1.75 -25.32
N LEU A 698 32.98 1.15 -24.37
CA LEU A 698 34.40 1.48 -24.15
C LEU A 698 35.23 1.04 -25.35
N GLN A 699 34.94 -0.14 -25.93
CA GLN A 699 35.61 -0.61 -27.13
C GLN A 699 35.36 0.32 -28.32
N LEU A 700 34.12 0.74 -28.57
CA LEU A 700 33.78 1.69 -29.61
C LEU A 700 34.57 3.02 -29.49
N ARG A 701 34.73 3.54 -28.25
CA ARG A 701 35.53 4.75 -28.00
C ARG A 701 37.01 4.55 -28.34
N LYS A 702 37.56 3.38 -28.01
CA LYS A 702 38.94 3.01 -28.37
C LYS A 702 39.13 2.92 -29.90
N ASP A 703 38.19 2.28 -30.58
CA ASP A 703 38.22 2.14 -32.03
C ASP A 703 38.14 3.53 -32.71
N ASN A 704 37.31 4.43 -32.19
CA ASN A 704 37.26 5.80 -32.67
C ASN A 704 38.60 6.53 -32.50
N LEU A 705 39.27 6.34 -31.36
CA LEU A 705 40.58 6.96 -31.12
C LEU A 705 41.66 6.38 -32.03
N GLU A 706 41.72 5.06 -32.22
CA GLU A 706 42.67 4.43 -33.14
C GLU A 706 42.50 4.95 -34.56
N ARG A 707 41.28 4.96 -35.07
CA ARG A 707 40.95 5.51 -36.38
C ARG A 707 41.43 6.95 -36.58
N VAL A 708 41.33 7.79 -35.56
CA VAL A 708 41.80 9.18 -35.61
C VAL A 708 43.33 9.24 -35.56
N LYS A 709 43.99 8.38 -34.74
CA LYS A 709 45.44 8.32 -34.63
C LYS A 709 46.11 7.87 -35.95
N GLU A 710 45.47 7.01 -36.74
CA GLU A 710 45.95 6.61 -38.03
C GLU A 710 45.95 7.76 -39.06
N LYS A 711 45.17 8.82 -38.81
CA LYS A 711 45.04 10.01 -39.70
C LYS A 711 45.93 11.20 -39.26
N LEU A 712 46.57 11.10 -38.11
CA LEU A 712 47.51 12.09 -37.58
C LEU A 712 48.90 11.87 -38.12
#